data_04a920cd017dd94d69a5e5cb8b6b411a
#
_entry.id   04a920cd017dd94d69a5e5cb8b6b411a
#
_cell.length_a   1.000
_cell.length_b   1.000
_cell.length_c   1.000
_cell.angle_alpha   90.00
_cell.angle_beta   90.00
_cell.angle_gamma   90.00
#
_symmetry.space_group_name_H-M   'P 1'
#
loop_
_entity.id
_entity.type
_entity.pdbx_description
1 polymer ?
#
loop_
_entity_poly.entity_id
_entity_poly.type
_entity_poly.pdbx_seq_one_letter_code
_entity_poly.pdbx_strand_id
1 'polypeptide(L)'
;MRKILLLTLAVISYTSWAQVSISGKVTDDSGQEVVGATVLEKGTSNGVITDYEGKFSLQVSSSNAVLTFSFVGFKSQEVAVAGQTNLSVTMREGLELGAVTVVGSRNENRTELSTPVPVDVIDLAEIPSRNGQIEINQILQYAAPSFNSSKQSGSDGADHIDPATLRGLGPDQTLVLINGKRRHQSSLINVFGTRGRGNTGTDLNAIPVASIKRIEILRDGASAQYGSDAIAGVINIVLKDNTGDISGNVTYGAYSTAAKGTFDPGTANADGKNRLYDDDRSFDGNTVRASLNYGLDIGDDGGFVNFTTEFVNKEKVLRPGASFRQGYGEAGIQGFNFMVNASVPVGDKTEFYAFGGRNFRNTDAYAFSRDAESGRNVSSIYPNGFTPRITSIISDASVSTGFKQILPNGWKMDVNNSFGKNDFHYYIKNTVNASLEEASPTDFDAGGHSLAMNVTSATLTKYYDGFLSGTNLAFGMEYRTETFGIFSGEEGSYATYDTLGLAITGPDQQAPEYDGEPRPGGSQGFPGYSPANEVLRSRSNLALYVDTEFNITEQFLLGAAVRYENYSDFGETFNYKLASRLELTDNLALRGSLSSGFRAPSLAQIYYNLRFTNFIGGEALEVLLAPNNSPVTRGFGIEQLKQETARNASLGVTLGAGNFTATVDGYYITVKDRIVLTDYFDASSLNINVVDAQFFANGLDTKTTGVDMVLNYRAQLGANRLNVALTGNINDISIEKINNGNLDADVFFGPREQYFLKASAPPSKFGLNIGYFTDRFDVSLAFTRFSEITVLDWQIYEDDADYGGYQNKLNASKDVYEAGVVTDMSVSFQVTDGLTLSLGGNNIFNVYPSQQDDWTDSGGYWDSVQMGVGGAYFFGRIGFTF
;
A
#
# COMPACT_ATOMS: atom_id res chain seq x y z
N MET A 1 -10.61 -26.13 -67.46
CA MET A 1 -10.46 -25.57 -66.11
C MET A 1 -10.43 -26.58 -64.95
N ARG A 2 -10.49 -27.89 -65.20
CA ARG A 2 -10.46 -28.94 -64.14
C ARG A 2 -9.13 -29.67 -63.95
N LYS A 3 -8.03 -29.27 -64.70
CA LYS A 3 -6.68 -29.83 -64.62
C LYS A 3 -5.64 -28.85 -64.10
N ILE A 4 -6.00 -27.58 -63.81
CA ILE A 4 -5.12 -26.60 -63.20
C ILE A 4 -5.32 -26.56 -61.67
N LEU A 5 -6.46 -27.03 -61.14
CA LEU A 5 -6.76 -27.08 -59.73
C LEU A 5 -6.09 -28.27 -58.98
N LEU A 6 -5.57 -29.23 -59.71
CA LEU A 6 -4.86 -30.40 -59.13
C LEU A 6 -3.35 -30.24 -59.10
N LEU A 7 -2.80 -29.21 -59.73
CA LEU A 7 -1.32 -28.91 -59.65
C LEU A 7 -0.97 -27.87 -58.62
N THR A 8 -1.91 -27.11 -58.08
CA THR A 8 -1.73 -26.13 -56.96
C THR A 8 -1.95 -26.76 -55.60
N LEU A 9 -2.50 -27.99 -55.50
CA LEU A 9 -2.60 -28.75 -54.25
C LEU A 9 -1.39 -29.65 -53.94
N ALA A 10 -0.43 -29.77 -54.81
CA ALA A 10 0.74 -30.65 -54.69
C ALA A 10 2.03 -29.95 -54.29
N VAL A 11 2.00 -28.65 -53.93
CA VAL A 11 3.17 -27.87 -53.49
C VAL A 11 2.95 -27.27 -52.09
N ILE A 12 1.97 -27.72 -51.33
CA ILE A 12 2.03 -27.58 -49.87
C ILE A 12 2.83 -28.76 -49.33
N SER A 13 4.16 -28.68 -49.48
CA SER A 13 5.09 -29.52 -48.76
C SER A 13 4.82 -29.34 -47.30
N TYR A 14 4.23 -30.35 -46.66
CA TYR A 14 4.26 -30.50 -45.21
C TYR A 14 5.77 -30.48 -44.83
N THR A 15 6.25 -29.36 -44.32
CA THR A 15 7.40 -29.37 -43.43
C THR A 15 6.97 -30.05 -42.16
N SER A 16 7.00 -31.36 -42.15
CA SER A 16 6.90 -32.17 -40.94
C SER A 16 8.07 -31.76 -40.07
N TRP A 17 7.83 -30.95 -39.06
CA TRP A 17 8.80 -30.71 -38.00
C TRP A 17 8.92 -32.05 -37.28
N ALA A 18 10.02 -32.70 -37.42
CA ALA A 18 10.32 -33.95 -36.72
C ALA A 18 10.49 -33.57 -35.24
N GLN A 19 9.46 -33.73 -34.47
CA GLN A 19 9.56 -33.68 -33.02
C GLN A 19 10.53 -34.75 -32.57
N VAL A 20 11.50 -34.40 -31.76
CA VAL A 20 12.52 -35.31 -31.23
C VAL A 20 12.12 -35.65 -29.79
N SER A 21 11.91 -36.92 -29.50
CA SER A 21 11.65 -37.39 -28.14
C SER A 21 12.96 -37.47 -27.37
N ILE A 22 13.05 -36.69 -26.30
CA ILE A 22 14.19 -36.69 -25.37
C ILE A 22 13.74 -37.32 -24.08
N SER A 23 14.52 -38.30 -23.61
CA SER A 23 14.37 -38.85 -22.25
C SER A 23 15.63 -38.60 -21.44
N GLY A 24 15.54 -38.71 -20.13
CA GLY A 24 16.74 -38.56 -19.32
C GLY A 24 16.48 -38.78 -17.84
N LYS A 25 17.53 -38.57 -17.06
CA LYS A 25 17.49 -38.65 -15.60
C LYS A 25 18.12 -37.42 -14.97
N VAL A 26 17.50 -36.90 -13.94
CA VAL A 26 17.99 -35.78 -13.15
C VAL A 26 18.38 -36.28 -11.75
N THR A 27 19.64 -36.03 -11.36
CA THR A 27 20.18 -36.36 -10.03
C THR A 27 20.80 -35.12 -9.40
N ASP A 28 21.03 -35.13 -8.10
CA ASP A 28 21.84 -34.13 -7.39
C ASP A 28 23.36 -34.50 -7.42
N ASP A 29 24.17 -33.62 -6.81
CA ASP A 29 25.65 -33.85 -6.68
C ASP A 29 26.02 -35.10 -5.85
N SER A 30 25.09 -35.61 -5.02
CA SER A 30 25.27 -36.83 -4.25
C SER A 30 24.85 -38.09 -5.03
N GLY A 31 24.25 -37.92 -6.22
CA GLY A 31 23.71 -38.96 -7.07
C GLY A 31 22.28 -39.37 -6.68
N GLN A 32 21.61 -38.67 -5.76
CA GLN A 32 20.22 -38.91 -5.41
C GLN A 32 19.28 -38.35 -6.50
N GLU A 33 18.17 -39.05 -6.75
CA GLU A 33 17.18 -38.66 -7.75
C GLU A 33 16.46 -37.35 -7.33
N VAL A 34 16.38 -36.38 -8.27
CA VAL A 34 15.61 -35.15 -8.06
C VAL A 34 14.19 -35.36 -8.59
N VAL A 35 13.26 -35.63 -7.67
CA VAL A 35 11.84 -35.91 -7.97
C VAL A 35 11.08 -34.61 -8.10
N GLY A 36 10.24 -34.42 -9.15
CA GLY A 36 9.44 -33.20 -9.34
C GLY A 36 10.22 -32.04 -9.96
N ALA A 37 11.47 -32.25 -10.45
CA ALA A 37 12.19 -31.21 -11.17
C ALA A 37 11.46 -30.83 -12.47
N THR A 38 11.28 -29.58 -12.74
CA THR A 38 10.71 -29.08 -13.99
C THR A 38 11.75 -29.13 -15.09
N VAL A 39 11.40 -29.71 -16.22
CA VAL A 39 12.18 -29.77 -17.46
C VAL A 39 11.40 -29.04 -18.54
N LEU A 40 11.86 -27.85 -18.94
CA LEU A 40 11.16 -26.97 -19.87
C LEU A 40 12.00 -26.74 -21.13
N GLU A 41 11.42 -26.83 -22.30
CA GLU A 41 12.07 -26.40 -23.54
C GLU A 41 12.13 -24.86 -23.56
N LYS A 42 13.37 -24.33 -23.57
CA LYS A 42 13.64 -22.90 -23.48
C LYS A 42 12.90 -22.10 -24.57
N GLY A 43 12.17 -21.05 -24.12
CA GLY A 43 11.41 -20.20 -25.03
C GLY A 43 10.03 -20.74 -25.43
N THR A 44 9.57 -21.83 -24.82
CA THR A 44 8.25 -22.44 -25.05
C THR A 44 7.56 -22.73 -23.72
N SER A 45 6.29 -23.15 -23.77
CA SER A 45 5.59 -23.73 -22.63
C SER A 45 5.66 -25.27 -22.59
N ASN A 46 6.44 -25.86 -23.47
CA ASN A 46 6.58 -27.34 -23.59
C ASN A 46 7.50 -27.84 -22.48
N GLY A 47 6.95 -28.52 -21.48
CA GLY A 47 7.72 -29.03 -20.34
C GLY A 47 7.08 -30.23 -19.67
N VAL A 48 7.87 -30.93 -18.85
CA VAL A 48 7.44 -32.03 -17.99
C VAL A 48 8.11 -31.92 -16.63
N ILE A 49 7.63 -32.66 -15.65
CA ILE A 49 8.28 -32.86 -14.35
C ILE A 49 8.92 -34.23 -14.28
N THR A 50 10.02 -34.39 -13.55
CA THR A 50 10.66 -35.66 -13.28
C THR A 50 9.81 -36.55 -12.37
N ASP A 51 9.79 -37.86 -12.66
CA ASP A 51 9.08 -38.85 -11.86
C ASP A 51 9.85 -39.21 -10.56
N TYR A 52 9.31 -40.18 -9.79
CA TYR A 52 9.90 -40.64 -8.53
C TYR A 52 11.27 -41.36 -8.67
N GLU A 53 11.70 -41.64 -9.91
CA GLU A 53 13.04 -42.14 -10.22
C GLU A 53 13.94 -41.06 -10.81
N GLY A 54 13.51 -39.79 -10.79
CA GLY A 54 14.19 -38.64 -11.38
C GLY A 54 14.19 -38.65 -12.91
N LYS A 55 13.36 -39.46 -13.55
CA LYS A 55 13.31 -39.60 -15.00
C LYS A 55 12.30 -38.62 -15.61
N PHE A 56 12.60 -38.17 -16.85
CA PHE A 56 11.69 -37.37 -17.67
C PHE A 56 11.65 -37.86 -19.11
N SER A 57 10.56 -37.52 -19.81
CA SER A 57 10.42 -37.72 -21.25
C SER A 57 9.67 -36.53 -21.84
N LEU A 58 10.29 -35.81 -22.79
CA LEU A 58 9.76 -34.59 -23.40
C LEU A 58 9.95 -34.67 -24.93
N GLN A 59 8.91 -34.27 -25.66
CA GLN A 59 9.03 -34.09 -27.11
C GLN A 59 9.43 -32.63 -27.37
N VAL A 60 10.59 -32.40 -28.00
CA VAL A 60 11.11 -31.05 -28.28
C VAL A 60 10.95 -30.69 -29.75
N SER A 61 10.92 -29.40 -30.03
CA SER A 61 10.67 -28.81 -31.34
C SER A 61 11.82 -29.05 -32.32
N SER A 62 13.05 -29.30 -31.83
CA SER A 62 14.22 -29.56 -32.68
C SER A 62 15.33 -30.33 -31.95
N SER A 63 16.21 -30.99 -32.68
CA SER A 63 17.42 -31.66 -32.15
C SER A 63 18.44 -30.69 -31.52
N ASN A 64 18.28 -29.38 -31.74
CA ASN A 64 19.13 -28.32 -31.17
C ASN A 64 18.41 -27.54 -30.08
N ALA A 65 17.26 -28.00 -29.57
CA ALA A 65 16.56 -27.39 -28.48
C ALA A 65 17.45 -27.28 -27.22
N VAL A 66 17.19 -26.29 -26.39
CA VAL A 66 17.81 -26.13 -25.07
C VAL A 66 16.75 -26.46 -24.03
N LEU A 67 17.07 -27.33 -23.09
CA LEU A 67 16.19 -27.66 -21.96
C LEU A 67 16.66 -26.92 -20.72
N THR A 68 15.73 -26.27 -20.01
CA THR A 68 15.96 -25.65 -18.71
C THR A 68 15.45 -26.60 -17.63
N PHE A 69 16.33 -26.97 -16.72
CA PHE A 69 16.04 -27.83 -15.56
C PHE A 69 15.95 -26.94 -14.34
N SER A 70 14.85 -26.97 -13.59
CA SER A 70 14.67 -26.20 -12.37
C SER A 70 13.97 -27.02 -11.28
N PHE A 71 14.42 -26.87 -10.04
CA PHE A 71 13.82 -27.48 -8.87
C PHE A 71 14.11 -26.65 -7.62
N VAL A 72 13.19 -26.64 -6.68
CA VAL A 72 13.37 -25.87 -5.43
C VAL A 72 14.59 -26.39 -4.66
N GLY A 73 15.54 -25.51 -4.33
CA GLY A 73 16.79 -25.87 -3.67
C GLY A 73 17.96 -26.18 -4.60
N PHE A 74 17.78 -26.13 -5.93
CA PHE A 74 18.81 -26.36 -6.92
C PHE A 74 19.00 -25.17 -7.85
N LYS A 75 20.22 -25.00 -8.38
CA LYS A 75 20.48 -24.02 -9.44
C LYS A 75 19.81 -24.45 -10.73
N SER A 76 19.03 -23.58 -11.34
CA SER A 76 18.52 -23.80 -12.70
C SER A 76 19.68 -23.99 -13.67
N GLN A 77 19.57 -25.02 -14.52
CA GLN A 77 20.63 -25.43 -15.46
C GLN A 77 20.05 -25.53 -16.86
N GLU A 78 20.73 -24.92 -17.82
CA GLU A 78 20.40 -25.06 -19.24
C GLU A 78 21.27 -26.11 -19.89
N VAL A 79 20.66 -27.08 -20.56
CA VAL A 79 21.35 -28.14 -21.27
C VAL A 79 20.89 -28.18 -22.72
N ALA A 80 21.81 -27.99 -23.64
CA ALA A 80 21.54 -28.17 -25.09
C ALA A 80 21.33 -29.65 -25.42
N VAL A 81 20.24 -29.96 -26.10
CA VAL A 81 19.94 -31.31 -26.56
C VAL A 81 21.03 -31.82 -27.51
N ALA A 82 21.57 -30.97 -28.42
CA ALA A 82 22.68 -31.23 -29.30
C ALA A 82 22.59 -32.60 -30.04
N GLY A 83 21.38 -33.00 -30.46
CA GLY A 83 21.13 -34.27 -31.15
C GLY A 83 21.11 -35.52 -30.26
N GLN A 84 21.25 -35.40 -28.94
CA GLN A 84 21.13 -36.50 -27.99
C GLN A 84 19.64 -36.83 -27.73
N THR A 85 19.34 -38.13 -27.59
CA THR A 85 17.99 -38.60 -27.25
C THR A 85 17.86 -39.02 -25.79
N ASN A 86 18.99 -39.08 -25.05
CA ASN A 86 19.01 -39.39 -23.62
C ASN A 86 19.99 -38.44 -22.91
N LEU A 87 19.49 -37.70 -21.91
CA LEU A 87 20.26 -36.72 -21.15
C LEU A 87 20.41 -37.20 -19.70
N SER A 88 21.62 -37.10 -19.15
CA SER A 88 21.88 -37.26 -17.72
C SER A 88 22.27 -35.90 -17.19
N VAL A 89 21.46 -35.35 -16.32
CA VAL A 89 21.61 -33.98 -15.78
C VAL A 89 21.84 -34.08 -14.28
N THR A 90 22.99 -33.56 -13.83
CA THR A 90 23.26 -33.43 -12.40
C THR A 90 22.98 -31.99 -12.01
N MET A 91 21.89 -31.77 -11.24
CA MET A 91 21.57 -30.47 -10.68
C MET A 91 22.43 -30.25 -9.44
N ARG A 92 23.04 -29.10 -9.37
CA ARG A 92 23.83 -28.73 -8.20
C ARG A 92 22.94 -28.11 -7.15
N GLU A 93 23.06 -28.58 -5.91
CA GLU A 93 22.45 -27.87 -4.79
C GLU A 93 22.94 -26.41 -4.79
N GLY A 94 22.03 -25.55 -4.81
CA GLY A 94 22.24 -24.13 -4.79
C GLY A 94 20.85 -23.51 -4.78
N LEU A 95 20.56 -22.73 -3.78
CA LEU A 95 19.35 -21.91 -3.79
C LEU A 95 19.33 -21.13 -5.10
N GLU A 96 18.26 -21.28 -5.87
CA GLU A 96 17.90 -20.28 -6.85
C GLU A 96 17.68 -19.00 -6.04
N LEU A 97 18.75 -18.19 -5.97
CA LEU A 97 18.81 -17.01 -5.12
C LEU A 97 18.03 -15.87 -5.82
N GLY A 98 16.71 -15.92 -5.67
CA GLY A 98 15.82 -14.86 -6.12
C GLY A 98 14.55 -15.38 -6.80
N ALA A 99 13.40 -14.96 -6.31
CA ALA A 99 12.12 -15.14 -6.98
C ALA A 99 12.10 -14.36 -8.31
N VAL A 100 11.52 -14.95 -9.36
CA VAL A 100 11.26 -14.25 -10.62
C VAL A 100 10.32 -13.05 -10.34
N THR A 101 10.70 -11.86 -10.79
CA THR A 101 9.97 -10.64 -10.54
C THR A 101 9.14 -10.21 -11.76
N VAL A 102 7.97 -9.63 -11.51
CA VAL A 102 7.11 -9.02 -12.54
C VAL A 102 7.44 -7.53 -12.70
N VAL A 103 7.98 -6.89 -11.65
CA VAL A 103 8.31 -5.45 -11.67
C VAL A 103 9.81 -5.20 -11.81
N GLY A 104 10.16 -4.02 -12.30
CA GLY A 104 11.54 -3.57 -12.47
C GLY A 104 12.19 -3.98 -13.81
N SER A 105 11.61 -4.95 -14.51
CA SER A 105 12.04 -5.39 -15.86
C SER A 105 10.83 -5.86 -16.66
N ARG A 106 10.88 -5.71 -17.98
CA ARG A 106 9.93 -6.33 -18.92
C ARG A 106 10.43 -7.69 -19.43
N ASN A 107 11.59 -8.16 -18.95
CA ASN A 107 12.11 -9.50 -19.20
C ASN A 107 11.61 -10.45 -18.13
N GLU A 108 10.82 -11.44 -18.50
CA GLU A 108 10.14 -12.39 -17.60
C GLU A 108 11.10 -13.31 -16.82
N ASN A 109 12.41 -13.31 -17.13
CA ASN A 109 13.40 -14.19 -16.51
C ASN A 109 14.31 -13.48 -15.50
N ARG A 110 13.95 -12.29 -15.01
CA ARG A 110 14.74 -11.54 -14.02
C ARG A 110 14.37 -11.96 -12.60
N THR A 111 15.38 -12.15 -11.76
CA THR A 111 15.23 -12.36 -10.31
C THR A 111 15.57 -11.07 -9.57
N GLU A 112 15.25 -11.01 -8.28
CA GLU A 112 15.55 -9.86 -7.41
C GLU A 112 17.03 -9.44 -7.43
N LEU A 113 17.96 -10.41 -7.60
CA LEU A 113 19.40 -10.16 -7.67
C LEU A 113 19.88 -9.81 -9.07
N SER A 114 19.13 -10.19 -10.13
CA SER A 114 19.52 -9.96 -11.52
C SER A 114 18.87 -8.72 -12.15
N THR A 115 17.96 -8.05 -11.45
CA THR A 115 17.38 -6.78 -11.91
C THR A 115 18.39 -5.62 -11.81
N PRO A 116 18.34 -4.65 -12.76
CA PRO A 116 19.19 -3.46 -12.71
C PRO A 116 18.73 -2.43 -11.66
N VAL A 117 17.65 -2.70 -10.95
CA VAL A 117 17.02 -1.86 -9.92
C VAL A 117 16.65 -2.68 -8.69
N PRO A 118 16.53 -2.06 -7.49
CA PRO A 118 16.20 -2.79 -6.27
C PRO A 118 14.73 -3.26 -6.26
N VAL A 119 14.51 -4.56 -6.13
CA VAL A 119 13.20 -5.18 -5.94
C VAL A 119 13.26 -6.11 -4.74
N ASP A 120 12.32 -5.98 -3.81
CA ASP A 120 12.11 -6.95 -2.74
C ASP A 120 10.97 -7.89 -3.12
N VAL A 121 11.10 -9.16 -2.83
CA VAL A 121 10.05 -10.16 -2.99
C VAL A 121 9.68 -10.71 -1.63
N ILE A 122 8.45 -10.49 -1.23
CA ILE A 122 7.87 -10.92 0.05
C ILE A 122 6.89 -12.05 -0.23
N ASP A 123 7.30 -13.28 0.07
CA ASP A 123 6.45 -14.45 -0.06
C ASP A 123 5.49 -14.53 1.13
N LEU A 124 4.19 -14.44 0.84
CA LEU A 124 3.17 -14.49 1.89
C LEU A 124 2.88 -15.91 2.37
N ALA A 125 3.30 -16.97 1.68
CA ALA A 125 3.18 -18.32 2.20
C ALA A 125 4.00 -18.53 3.49
N GLU A 126 5.10 -17.80 3.62
CA GLU A 126 5.99 -17.88 4.79
C GLU A 126 5.60 -16.93 5.93
N ILE A 127 4.87 -15.82 5.68
CA ILE A 127 4.60 -14.76 6.67
C ILE A 127 3.37 -15.00 7.54
N PRO A 128 2.19 -15.42 7.03
CA PRO A 128 0.97 -15.51 7.84
C PRO A 128 1.04 -16.54 8.95
N SER A 129 1.82 -17.60 8.80
CA SER A 129 2.05 -18.58 9.88
C SER A 129 2.85 -17.98 11.03
N ARG A 130 3.64 -16.92 10.76
CA ARG A 130 4.57 -16.30 11.69
C ARG A 130 4.04 -15.05 12.38
N ASN A 131 3.01 -14.40 11.81
CA ASN A 131 2.53 -13.10 12.26
C ASN A 131 1.00 -13.11 12.46
N GLY A 132 0.54 -12.52 13.55
CA GLY A 132 -0.89 -12.29 13.83
C GLY A 132 -1.50 -11.16 13.03
N GLN A 133 -0.69 -10.37 12.32
CA GLN A 133 -1.18 -9.24 11.53
C GLN A 133 -2.13 -9.71 10.43
N ILE A 134 -3.25 -9.04 10.33
CA ILE A 134 -4.35 -9.42 9.42
C ILE A 134 -4.44 -8.52 8.19
N GLU A 135 -3.81 -7.35 8.21
CA GLU A 135 -3.87 -6.32 7.18
C GLU A 135 -2.55 -6.23 6.42
N ILE A 136 -2.61 -6.00 5.11
CA ILE A 136 -1.43 -5.89 4.24
C ILE A 136 -0.50 -4.79 4.74
N ASN A 137 -1.05 -3.62 5.11
CA ASN A 137 -0.27 -2.50 5.60
C ASN A 137 0.59 -2.90 6.81
N GLN A 138 0.03 -3.64 7.77
CA GLN A 138 0.76 -4.08 8.95
C GLN A 138 1.77 -5.18 8.61
N ILE A 139 1.47 -6.09 7.70
CA ILE A 139 2.43 -7.08 7.23
C ILE A 139 3.65 -6.38 6.61
N LEU A 140 3.43 -5.40 5.73
CA LEU A 140 4.49 -4.64 5.06
C LEU A 140 5.26 -3.72 6.02
N GLN A 141 4.61 -3.16 7.05
CA GLN A 141 5.27 -2.36 8.10
C GLN A 141 6.45 -3.10 8.74
N TYR A 142 6.31 -4.40 8.94
CA TYR A 142 7.32 -5.23 9.61
C TYR A 142 8.19 -6.06 8.64
N ALA A 143 7.73 -6.31 7.41
CA ALA A 143 8.45 -7.11 6.43
C ALA A 143 9.32 -6.28 5.48
N ALA A 144 8.89 -5.07 5.10
CA ALA A 144 9.58 -4.23 4.13
C ALA A 144 10.39 -3.11 4.80
N PRO A 145 11.68 -2.93 4.47
CA PRO A 145 12.57 -2.01 5.20
C PRO A 145 12.09 -0.55 5.16
N SER A 146 11.69 -0.05 4.01
CA SER A 146 11.34 1.36 3.78
C SER A 146 9.83 1.65 3.69
N PHE A 147 8.98 0.66 3.96
CA PHE A 147 7.53 0.82 4.02
C PHE A 147 7.09 1.18 5.44
N ASN A 148 6.25 2.21 5.59
CA ASN A 148 5.73 2.65 6.88
C ASN A 148 4.22 2.89 6.80
N SER A 149 3.49 2.27 7.72
CA SER A 149 2.05 2.42 7.91
C SER A 149 1.70 2.17 9.37
N SER A 150 1.74 3.22 10.19
CA SER A 150 1.25 3.14 11.56
C SER A 150 -0.29 3.24 11.59
N LYS A 151 -0.93 2.53 12.53
CA LYS A 151 -2.37 2.64 12.76
C LYS A 151 -2.72 4.07 13.13
N GLN A 152 -3.74 4.65 12.49
CA GLN A 152 -4.19 5.99 12.80
C GLN A 152 -5.35 5.95 13.81
N SER A 153 -5.56 7.06 14.52
CA SER A 153 -6.70 7.25 15.42
C SER A 153 -7.23 8.68 15.29
N GLY A 154 -8.55 8.81 15.17
CA GLY A 154 -9.22 10.11 15.19
C GLY A 154 -8.95 10.99 13.99
N SER A 155 -8.80 10.41 12.83
CA SER A 155 -8.40 11.09 11.60
C SER A 155 -9.53 11.18 10.58
N ASP A 156 -10.77 11.09 11.00
CA ASP A 156 -12.02 11.30 10.22
C ASP A 156 -12.06 10.54 8.87
N GLY A 157 -11.53 9.32 8.85
CA GLY A 157 -11.48 8.43 7.69
C GLY A 157 -10.12 7.82 7.41
N ALA A 158 -8.99 8.51 7.69
CA ALA A 158 -7.67 7.93 7.53
C ALA A 158 -7.44 6.72 8.47
N ASP A 159 -8.05 6.73 9.65
CA ASP A 159 -8.08 5.62 10.60
C ASP A 159 -8.95 4.43 10.15
N HIS A 160 -9.68 4.58 9.04
CA HIS A 160 -10.43 3.50 8.40
C HIS A 160 -9.62 2.76 7.31
N ILE A 161 -8.51 3.34 6.81
CA ILE A 161 -7.70 2.76 5.73
C ILE A 161 -6.20 2.67 6.03
N ASP A 162 -5.68 3.42 7.01
CA ASP A 162 -4.26 3.50 7.39
C ASP A 162 -3.33 3.87 6.22
N PRO A 163 -3.13 5.15 5.92
CA PRO A 163 -2.25 5.59 4.84
C PRO A 163 -0.83 5.05 4.99
N ALA A 164 -0.25 4.60 3.88
CA ALA A 164 1.08 4.01 3.86
C ALA A 164 2.08 4.88 3.10
N THR A 165 3.33 4.90 3.53
CA THR A 165 4.44 5.61 2.88
C THR A 165 5.56 4.65 2.49
N LEU A 166 6.23 4.93 1.38
CA LEU A 166 7.46 4.25 0.97
C LEU A 166 8.60 5.28 0.96
N ARG A 167 9.69 5.00 1.71
CA ARG A 167 10.81 5.95 1.89
C ARG A 167 10.39 7.33 2.43
N GLY A 168 9.28 7.39 3.18
CA GLY A 168 8.71 8.61 3.73
C GLY A 168 8.06 9.56 2.72
N LEU A 169 7.90 9.13 1.46
CA LEU A 169 7.15 9.86 0.45
C LEU A 169 5.63 9.61 0.63
N GLY A 170 4.80 10.49 0.08
CA GLY A 170 3.35 10.43 0.26
C GLY A 170 2.72 9.12 -0.22
N PRO A 171 1.55 8.74 0.34
CA PRO A 171 0.83 7.54 -0.08
C PRO A 171 0.48 7.51 -1.56
N ASP A 172 0.24 8.66 -2.16
CA ASP A 172 -0.07 8.86 -3.58
C ASP A 172 1.17 8.99 -4.49
N GLN A 173 2.38 8.93 -3.91
CA GLN A 173 3.67 8.89 -4.62
C GLN A 173 4.20 7.45 -4.78
N THR A 174 3.40 6.46 -4.39
CA THR A 174 3.69 5.02 -4.53
C THR A 174 2.61 4.36 -5.39
N LEU A 175 3.01 3.78 -6.52
CA LEU A 175 2.09 3.09 -7.40
C LEU A 175 1.79 1.67 -6.90
N VAL A 176 0.53 1.27 -6.90
CA VAL A 176 0.10 -0.10 -6.60
C VAL A 176 -0.41 -0.80 -7.86
N LEU A 177 0.05 -2.02 -8.07
CA LEU A 177 -0.36 -2.92 -9.15
C LEU A 177 -0.94 -4.21 -8.56
N ILE A 178 -1.84 -4.86 -9.31
CA ILE A 178 -2.25 -6.25 -9.09
C ILE A 178 -1.94 -7.03 -10.37
N ASN A 179 -1.16 -8.12 -10.27
CA ASN A 179 -0.68 -8.88 -11.42
C ASN A 179 -0.09 -7.99 -12.54
N GLY A 180 0.65 -6.94 -12.16
CA GLY A 180 1.26 -5.99 -13.08
C GLY A 180 0.31 -4.95 -13.71
N LYS A 181 -0.97 -4.90 -13.33
CA LYS A 181 -1.96 -3.93 -13.82
C LYS A 181 -2.28 -2.90 -12.72
N ARG A 182 -2.40 -1.62 -13.14
CA ARG A 182 -2.64 -0.50 -12.22
C ARG A 182 -3.91 -0.68 -11.39
N ARG A 183 -3.77 -0.55 -10.09
CA ARG A 183 -4.87 -0.49 -9.11
C ARG A 183 -5.36 0.95 -9.00
N HIS A 184 -6.68 1.17 -8.86
CA HIS A 184 -7.25 2.48 -8.56
C HIS A 184 -6.91 2.91 -7.12
N GLN A 185 -6.92 4.22 -6.90
CA GLN A 185 -6.77 4.82 -5.58
C GLN A 185 -8.09 4.77 -4.79
N SER A 186 -8.02 4.98 -3.49
CA SER A 186 -9.18 5.30 -2.65
C SER A 186 -9.74 6.67 -3.04
N SER A 187 -11.02 6.88 -2.81
CA SER A 187 -11.66 8.19 -2.94
C SER A 187 -11.35 9.12 -1.76
N LEU A 188 -10.79 8.59 -0.67
CA LEU A 188 -10.44 9.35 0.52
C LEU A 188 -9.24 10.24 0.27
N ILE A 189 -9.35 11.50 0.73
CA ILE A 189 -8.24 12.40 0.91
C ILE A 189 -7.97 12.57 2.41
N ASN A 190 -6.71 12.47 2.82
CA ASN A 190 -6.34 12.57 4.23
C ASN A 190 -6.28 14.05 4.63
N VAL A 191 -7.17 14.49 5.51
CA VAL A 191 -7.29 15.91 5.89
C VAL A 191 -6.83 16.14 7.33
N PHE A 192 -7.30 15.31 8.27
CA PHE A 192 -7.13 15.55 9.70
C PHE A 192 -6.03 14.69 10.32
N GLY A 193 -5.25 15.24 11.23
CA GLY A 193 -4.37 14.62 12.23
C GLY A 193 -3.69 13.30 11.82
N THR A 194 -3.20 13.18 10.57
CA THR A 194 -2.77 11.90 10.00
C THR A 194 -1.45 12.03 9.25
N ARG A 195 -0.71 10.92 9.20
CA ARG A 195 0.41 10.78 8.27
C ARG A 195 -0.09 10.85 6.84
N GLY A 196 0.63 11.54 5.98
CA GLY A 196 0.20 11.76 4.60
C GLY A 196 -0.95 12.75 4.46
N ARG A 197 -1.08 13.71 5.39
CA ARG A 197 -2.03 14.82 5.30
C ARG A 197 -1.92 15.52 3.94
N GLY A 198 -3.06 15.73 3.30
CA GLY A 198 -3.15 16.32 1.97
C GLY A 198 -2.99 15.32 0.81
N ASN A 199 -2.68 14.06 1.09
CA ASN A 199 -2.51 13.04 0.06
C ASN A 199 -3.73 12.12 -0.08
N THR A 200 -3.87 11.53 -1.26
CA THR A 200 -4.70 10.35 -1.51
C THR A 200 -3.81 9.09 -1.46
N GLY A 201 -4.31 7.93 -1.79
CA GLY A 201 -3.49 6.72 -1.88
C GLY A 201 -4.33 5.51 -2.22
N THR A 202 -3.69 4.37 -2.40
CA THR A 202 -4.40 3.10 -2.61
C THR A 202 -4.70 2.45 -1.27
N ASP A 203 -5.95 2.04 -1.07
CA ASP A 203 -6.35 1.21 0.07
C ASP A 203 -5.85 -0.22 -0.14
N LEU A 204 -4.70 -0.56 0.45
CA LEU A 204 -4.13 -1.91 0.39
C LEU A 204 -4.97 -2.91 1.20
N ASN A 205 -5.64 -2.46 2.26
CA ASN A 205 -6.46 -3.31 3.12
C ASN A 205 -7.79 -3.74 2.46
N ALA A 206 -8.12 -3.19 1.28
CA ALA A 206 -9.23 -3.66 0.44
C ALA A 206 -8.91 -4.96 -0.33
N ILE A 207 -7.67 -5.45 -0.28
CA ILE A 207 -7.22 -6.66 -0.98
C ILE A 207 -7.07 -7.80 0.05
N PRO A 208 -7.78 -8.95 -0.11
CA PRO A 208 -7.69 -10.03 0.85
C PRO A 208 -6.29 -10.67 0.86
N VAL A 209 -5.64 -10.69 2.02
CA VAL A 209 -4.31 -11.30 2.19
C VAL A 209 -4.29 -12.76 1.75
N ALA A 210 -5.40 -13.48 1.97
CA ALA A 210 -5.54 -14.88 1.59
C ALA A 210 -5.46 -15.13 0.06
N SER A 211 -5.70 -14.10 -0.77
CA SER A 211 -5.59 -14.18 -2.24
C SER A 211 -4.18 -13.96 -2.77
N ILE A 212 -3.25 -13.53 -1.93
CA ILE A 212 -1.93 -13.08 -2.37
C ILE A 212 -0.94 -14.24 -2.31
N LYS A 213 -0.19 -14.43 -3.39
CA LYS A 213 0.95 -15.35 -3.49
C LYS A 213 2.22 -14.69 -2.96
N ARG A 214 2.53 -13.49 -3.47
CA ARG A 214 3.67 -12.66 -3.05
C ARG A 214 3.43 -11.19 -3.29
N ILE A 215 4.21 -10.35 -2.64
CA ILE A 215 4.24 -8.90 -2.89
C ILE A 215 5.66 -8.55 -3.38
N GLU A 216 5.73 -7.81 -4.48
CA GLU A 216 6.97 -7.31 -5.05
C GLU A 216 7.03 -5.79 -4.83
N ILE A 217 8.14 -5.29 -4.27
CA ILE A 217 8.34 -3.87 -4.01
C ILE A 217 9.54 -3.38 -4.81
N LEU A 218 9.27 -2.66 -5.88
CA LEU A 218 10.30 -1.94 -6.63
C LEU A 218 10.63 -0.64 -5.89
N ARG A 219 11.80 -0.56 -5.29
CA ARG A 219 12.29 0.61 -4.54
C ARG A 219 13.11 1.55 -5.43
N ASP A 220 12.52 2.02 -6.52
CA ASP A 220 13.16 2.95 -7.46
C ASP A 220 12.12 3.75 -8.24
N GLY A 221 12.47 4.97 -8.67
CA GLY A 221 11.60 5.75 -9.53
C GLY A 221 11.29 5.01 -10.83
N ALA A 222 10.01 4.88 -11.17
CA ALA A 222 9.57 4.02 -12.26
C ALA A 222 8.47 4.64 -13.15
N SER A 223 8.30 5.96 -13.11
CA SER A 223 7.26 6.63 -13.89
C SER A 223 7.44 6.47 -15.41
N ALA A 224 8.68 6.32 -15.90
CA ALA A 224 8.93 6.02 -17.31
C ALA A 224 8.39 4.64 -17.74
N GLN A 225 8.32 3.69 -16.81
CA GLN A 225 7.86 2.32 -17.09
C GLN A 225 6.35 2.14 -16.79
N TYR A 226 5.84 2.77 -15.73
CA TYR A 226 4.50 2.51 -15.18
C TYR A 226 3.59 3.75 -15.14
N GLY A 227 4.12 4.96 -15.44
CA GLY A 227 3.35 6.22 -15.46
C GLY A 227 3.31 6.93 -14.11
N SER A 228 2.34 7.82 -13.96
CA SER A 228 2.11 8.63 -12.76
C SER A 228 2.15 7.82 -11.46
N ASP A 229 2.52 8.46 -10.36
CA ASP A 229 2.50 7.95 -8.98
C ASP A 229 3.71 7.06 -8.61
N ALA A 230 4.49 6.57 -9.58
CA ALA A 230 5.67 5.73 -9.34
C ALA A 230 6.93 6.57 -9.03
N ILE A 231 6.84 7.51 -8.07
CA ILE A 231 7.96 8.35 -7.62
C ILE A 231 8.80 7.61 -6.57
N ALA A 232 8.17 7.16 -5.49
CA ALA A 232 8.82 6.41 -4.42
C ALA A 232 9.19 4.99 -4.86
N GLY A 233 8.31 4.40 -5.64
CA GLY A 233 8.42 3.02 -6.11
C GLY A 233 7.10 2.45 -6.59
N VAL A 234 7.09 1.11 -6.74
CA VAL A 234 5.92 0.34 -7.18
C VAL A 234 5.73 -0.85 -6.25
N ILE A 235 4.52 -1.06 -5.78
CA ILE A 235 4.10 -2.26 -5.04
C ILE A 235 3.24 -3.10 -5.98
N ASN A 236 3.69 -4.31 -6.33
CA ASN A 236 2.94 -5.24 -7.16
C ASN A 236 2.46 -6.43 -6.32
N ILE A 237 1.17 -6.64 -6.30
CA ILE A 237 0.51 -7.74 -5.62
C ILE A 237 0.27 -8.85 -6.63
N VAL A 238 0.94 -9.97 -6.47
CA VAL A 238 0.77 -11.16 -7.30
C VAL A 238 -0.22 -12.09 -6.63
N LEU A 239 -1.31 -12.39 -7.32
CA LEU A 239 -2.38 -13.24 -6.82
C LEU A 239 -2.03 -14.73 -6.91
N LYS A 240 -2.68 -15.56 -6.08
CA LYS A 240 -2.59 -17.02 -6.11
C LYS A 240 -3.12 -17.59 -7.42
N ASP A 241 -2.44 -18.62 -7.88
CA ASP A 241 -2.69 -19.38 -9.11
C ASP A 241 -2.70 -20.88 -8.90
N ASN A 242 -2.58 -21.35 -7.65
CA ASN A 242 -2.61 -22.76 -7.30
C ASN A 242 -3.99 -23.37 -7.57
N THR A 243 -4.00 -24.66 -7.91
CA THR A 243 -5.19 -25.47 -8.19
C THR A 243 -5.16 -26.78 -7.40
N GLY A 244 -6.30 -27.46 -7.33
CA GLY A 244 -6.44 -28.78 -6.73
C GLY A 244 -6.71 -28.78 -5.23
N ASP A 245 -6.13 -27.83 -4.48
CA ASP A 245 -6.23 -27.79 -3.03
C ASP A 245 -7.28 -26.78 -2.55
N ILE A 246 -8.08 -27.14 -1.58
CA ILE A 246 -8.87 -26.24 -0.77
C ILE A 246 -8.04 -25.84 0.44
N SER A 247 -7.67 -24.59 0.57
CA SER A 247 -6.91 -24.08 1.70
C SER A 247 -7.62 -22.93 2.40
N GLY A 248 -7.40 -22.80 3.70
CA GLY A 248 -7.99 -21.70 4.46
C GLY A 248 -7.45 -21.62 5.87
N ASN A 249 -7.88 -20.58 6.58
CA ASN A 249 -7.56 -20.43 7.98
C ASN A 249 -8.66 -19.72 8.76
N VAL A 250 -8.72 -19.97 10.06
CA VAL A 250 -9.47 -19.21 11.04
C VAL A 250 -8.49 -18.73 12.09
N THR A 251 -8.44 -17.43 12.30
CA THR A 251 -7.59 -16.77 13.30
C THR A 251 -8.48 -16.03 14.30
N TYR A 252 -8.21 -16.20 15.58
CA TYR A 252 -8.73 -15.38 16.65
C TYR A 252 -7.59 -14.73 17.42
N GLY A 253 -7.73 -13.46 17.77
CA GLY A 253 -6.75 -12.77 18.60
C GLY A 253 -7.35 -11.56 19.30
N ALA A 254 -6.59 -11.01 20.25
CA ALA A 254 -6.97 -9.83 21.01
C ALA A 254 -5.72 -9.12 21.55
N TYR A 255 -5.83 -7.82 21.78
CA TYR A 255 -4.82 -7.06 22.49
C TYR A 255 -4.93 -7.30 24.01
N SER A 256 -3.78 -7.35 24.69
CA SER A 256 -3.69 -7.43 26.14
C SER A 256 -3.11 -6.12 26.67
N THR A 257 -3.90 -5.34 27.36
CA THR A 257 -3.50 -4.03 27.86
C THR A 257 -3.87 -3.80 29.33
N ALA A 258 -3.06 -3.05 30.05
CA ALA A 258 -3.39 -2.43 31.33
C ALA A 258 -3.62 -0.91 31.19
N ALA A 259 -3.34 -0.35 30.00
CA ALA A 259 -3.49 1.08 29.74
C ALA A 259 -4.90 1.42 29.29
N LYS A 260 -5.67 2.09 30.15
CA LYS A 260 -7.07 2.47 29.93
C LYS A 260 -7.41 3.81 30.57
N GLY A 261 -8.57 4.35 30.21
CA GLY A 261 -9.18 5.50 30.84
C GLY A 261 -8.88 6.81 30.11
N THR A 262 -9.21 7.89 30.80
CA THR A 262 -8.91 9.26 30.37
C THR A 262 -7.77 9.82 31.20
N PHE A 263 -6.98 10.71 30.62
CA PHE A 263 -5.95 11.48 31.32
C PHE A 263 -6.25 12.97 31.19
N ASP A 264 -5.77 13.73 32.18
CA ASP A 264 -5.87 15.18 32.17
C ASP A 264 -4.45 15.73 32.18
N PRO A 265 -4.03 16.44 31.11
CA PRO A 265 -2.72 17.07 31.07
C PRO A 265 -2.53 18.02 32.26
N GLY A 266 -1.41 18.00 32.90
CA GLY A 266 -1.16 18.81 34.09
C GLY A 266 -1.50 18.13 35.43
N THR A 267 -2.11 16.94 35.46
CA THR A 267 -2.31 16.11 36.65
C THR A 267 -1.20 15.10 36.86
N ALA A 268 0.01 15.41 36.39
CA ALA A 268 1.17 14.54 36.47
C ALA A 268 1.46 14.13 37.93
N ASN A 269 1.79 12.84 38.13
CA ASN A 269 2.28 12.34 39.39
C ASN A 269 3.57 13.05 39.83
N ALA A 270 3.99 12.89 41.09
CA ALA A 270 5.19 13.55 41.68
C ALA A 270 6.51 13.24 40.92
N ASP A 271 6.48 12.29 40.00
CA ASP A 271 7.59 11.93 39.10
C ASP A 271 7.46 12.56 37.68
N GLY A 272 6.49 13.45 37.48
CA GLY A 272 6.27 14.16 36.21
C GLY A 272 5.64 13.28 35.10
N LYS A 273 5.12 12.10 35.45
CA LYS A 273 4.52 11.17 34.47
C LYS A 273 3.08 10.89 34.83
N ASN A 274 2.17 11.12 33.88
CA ASN A 274 0.80 10.60 33.96
C ASN A 274 0.82 9.09 33.84
N ARG A 275 0.43 8.35 34.90
CA ARG A 275 0.35 6.88 34.85
C ARG A 275 -1.11 6.47 34.84
N LEU A 276 -1.56 6.06 33.67
CA LEU A 276 -2.88 5.47 33.45
C LEU A 276 -2.76 3.95 33.26
N TYR A 277 -2.16 3.27 34.23
CA TYR A 277 -2.18 1.82 34.28
C TYR A 277 -3.17 1.36 35.33
N ASP A 278 -4.15 0.57 34.90
CA ASP A 278 -4.94 -0.22 35.79
C ASP A 278 -4.10 -1.42 36.24
N ASP A 279 -4.20 -1.85 37.52
CA ASP A 279 -3.48 -3.03 38.01
C ASP A 279 -3.94 -4.32 37.33
N ASP A 280 -5.15 -4.31 36.74
CA ASP A 280 -5.74 -5.45 36.05
C ASP A 280 -5.58 -5.35 34.51
N ARG A 281 -4.85 -6.30 33.93
CA ARG A 281 -4.83 -6.48 32.47
C ARG A 281 -6.17 -6.97 31.96
N SER A 282 -6.62 -6.41 30.84
CA SER A 282 -7.80 -6.85 30.11
C SER A 282 -7.48 -7.10 28.65
N PHE A 283 -8.44 -7.73 27.96
CA PHE A 283 -8.38 -7.95 26.53
C PHE A 283 -9.39 -7.03 25.82
N ASP A 284 -8.96 -6.44 24.70
CA ASP A 284 -9.83 -5.66 23.81
C ASP A 284 -9.42 -5.87 22.34
N GLY A 285 -10.15 -5.26 21.41
CA GLY A 285 -9.87 -5.40 19.99
C GLY A 285 -9.97 -6.83 19.50
N ASN A 286 -10.93 -7.62 20.08
CA ASN A 286 -11.16 -9.00 19.66
C ASN A 286 -11.30 -9.08 18.14
N THR A 287 -10.51 -9.92 17.53
CA THR A 287 -10.43 -10.04 16.08
C THR A 287 -10.66 -11.48 15.66
N VAL A 288 -11.65 -11.68 14.79
CA VAL A 288 -11.87 -12.96 14.09
C VAL A 288 -11.61 -12.74 12.62
N ARG A 289 -10.79 -13.59 12.01
CA ARG A 289 -10.59 -13.66 10.57
C ARG A 289 -10.78 -15.08 10.09
N ALA A 290 -11.58 -15.26 9.05
CA ALA A 290 -11.75 -16.54 8.38
C ALA A 290 -11.49 -16.36 6.88
N SER A 291 -10.73 -17.26 6.28
CA SER A 291 -10.44 -17.22 4.85
C SER A 291 -10.53 -18.61 4.22
N LEU A 292 -10.89 -18.63 2.94
CA LEU A 292 -10.96 -19.82 2.10
C LEU A 292 -10.39 -19.48 0.74
N ASN A 293 -9.54 -20.34 0.20
CA ASN A 293 -8.99 -20.26 -1.16
C ASN A 293 -9.16 -21.62 -1.83
N TYR A 294 -9.59 -21.62 -3.09
CA TYR A 294 -9.74 -22.82 -3.91
C TYR A 294 -9.45 -22.50 -5.37
N GLY A 295 -8.66 -23.33 -6.01
CA GLY A 295 -8.32 -23.26 -7.42
C GLY A 295 -8.79 -24.47 -8.18
N LEU A 296 -9.27 -24.23 -9.40
CA LEU A 296 -9.72 -25.23 -10.36
C LEU A 296 -8.84 -25.18 -11.59
N ASP A 297 -8.42 -26.34 -12.09
CA ASP A 297 -7.81 -26.48 -13.41
C ASP A 297 -8.85 -26.28 -14.51
N ILE A 298 -8.47 -25.58 -15.56
CA ILE A 298 -9.29 -25.33 -16.74
C ILE A 298 -8.59 -25.89 -17.99
N GLY A 299 -9.10 -27.00 -18.50
CA GLY A 299 -8.47 -27.72 -19.60
C GLY A 299 -7.20 -28.43 -19.19
N ASP A 300 -6.48 -29.00 -20.17
CA ASP A 300 -5.26 -29.78 -19.96
C ASP A 300 -3.98 -28.95 -20.20
N ASP A 301 -4.12 -27.68 -20.64
CA ASP A 301 -3.02 -26.80 -21.06
C ASP A 301 -2.58 -25.79 -19.97
N GLY A 302 -2.85 -26.10 -18.67
CA GLY A 302 -2.43 -25.27 -17.54
C GLY A 302 -3.29 -24.03 -17.29
N GLY A 303 -4.52 -24.02 -17.80
CA GLY A 303 -5.50 -22.98 -17.43
C GLY A 303 -5.99 -23.15 -15.99
N PHE A 304 -6.33 -22.05 -15.33
CA PHE A 304 -6.82 -22.09 -13.96
C PHE A 304 -7.86 -21.00 -13.67
N VAL A 305 -8.66 -21.24 -12.64
CA VAL A 305 -9.46 -20.23 -11.95
C VAL A 305 -9.28 -20.43 -10.44
N ASN A 306 -8.78 -19.41 -9.75
CA ASN A 306 -8.58 -19.41 -8.31
C ASN A 306 -9.55 -18.42 -7.65
N PHE A 307 -10.23 -18.85 -6.59
CA PHE A 307 -11.20 -18.09 -5.82
C PHE A 307 -10.71 -17.90 -4.40
N THR A 308 -10.86 -16.71 -3.88
CA THR A 308 -10.59 -16.42 -2.47
C THR A 308 -11.76 -15.68 -1.85
N THR A 309 -12.16 -16.08 -0.66
CA THR A 309 -13.08 -15.31 0.19
C THR A 309 -12.46 -15.11 1.57
N GLU A 310 -12.75 -13.96 2.17
CA GLU A 310 -12.22 -13.60 3.47
C GLU A 310 -13.26 -12.79 4.24
N PHE A 311 -13.45 -13.14 5.50
CA PHE A 311 -14.26 -12.41 6.48
C PHE A 311 -13.36 -11.91 7.60
N VAL A 312 -13.55 -10.66 8.01
CA VAL A 312 -12.87 -10.02 9.14
C VAL A 312 -13.89 -9.35 10.04
N ASN A 313 -13.79 -9.59 11.34
CA ASN A 313 -14.49 -8.81 12.36
C ASN A 313 -13.49 -8.45 13.46
N LYS A 314 -13.16 -7.15 13.57
CA LYS A 314 -12.26 -6.57 14.56
C LYS A 314 -13.05 -5.56 15.38
N GLU A 315 -13.04 -5.72 16.70
CA GLU A 315 -13.59 -4.72 17.62
C GLU A 315 -12.62 -3.51 17.72
N LYS A 316 -13.15 -2.39 18.21
CA LYS A 316 -12.33 -1.21 18.52
C LYS A 316 -11.26 -1.52 19.56
N VAL A 317 -10.10 -0.93 19.39
CA VAL A 317 -9.01 -0.94 20.38
C VAL A 317 -9.06 0.38 21.12
N LEU A 318 -9.22 0.36 22.44
CA LEU A 318 -9.32 1.57 23.24
C LEU A 318 -8.05 1.79 24.07
N ARG A 319 -7.54 3.01 23.98
CA ARG A 319 -6.33 3.45 24.70
C ARG A 319 -6.59 4.78 25.40
N PRO A 320 -5.76 5.17 26.38
CA PRO A 320 -5.97 6.42 27.09
C PRO A 320 -5.97 7.61 26.13
N GLY A 321 -6.97 8.49 26.31
CA GLY A 321 -7.11 9.75 25.61
C GLY A 321 -7.49 10.86 26.59
N ALA A 322 -7.30 12.12 26.16
CA ALA A 322 -7.74 13.29 26.92
C ALA A 322 -9.26 13.25 27.14
N SER A 323 -9.77 14.06 28.09
CA SER A 323 -11.21 14.14 28.40
C SER A 323 -12.07 14.45 27.17
N PHE A 324 -11.56 15.30 26.28
CA PHE A 324 -12.21 15.62 24.99
C PHE A 324 -12.00 14.54 23.91
N ARG A 325 -11.24 13.45 24.21
CA ARG A 325 -10.93 12.34 23.30
C ARG A 325 -11.20 10.98 23.93
N GLN A 326 -12.32 10.84 24.57
CA GLN A 326 -12.79 9.56 25.10
C GLN A 326 -13.03 8.57 23.93
N GLY A 327 -12.47 7.36 24.02
CA GLY A 327 -12.53 6.39 22.93
C GLY A 327 -11.37 6.47 21.92
N TYR A 328 -10.26 7.11 22.30
CA TYR A 328 -9.02 7.07 21.51
C TYR A 328 -8.53 5.64 21.27
N GLY A 329 -8.03 5.37 20.06
CA GLY A 329 -7.49 4.06 19.65
C GLY A 329 -7.84 3.67 18.22
N GLU A 330 -7.78 2.37 17.92
CA GLU A 330 -7.97 1.89 16.54
C GLU A 330 -9.46 1.66 16.22
N ALA A 331 -9.85 1.95 14.99
CA ALA A 331 -11.20 1.70 14.48
C ALA A 331 -11.59 0.21 14.51
N GLY A 332 -12.86 -0.06 14.78
CA GLY A 332 -13.48 -1.35 14.57
C GLY A 332 -13.74 -1.60 13.08
N ILE A 333 -13.64 -2.85 12.64
CA ILE A 333 -13.79 -3.24 11.24
C ILE A 333 -14.65 -4.50 11.15
N GLN A 334 -15.66 -4.47 10.28
CA GLN A 334 -16.36 -5.66 9.83
C GLN A 334 -16.31 -5.71 8.31
N GLY A 335 -15.66 -6.72 7.76
CA GLY A 335 -15.37 -6.80 6.33
C GLY A 335 -15.66 -8.17 5.71
N PHE A 336 -16.00 -8.13 4.42
CA PHE A 336 -16.10 -9.29 3.56
C PHE A 336 -15.41 -9.01 2.24
N ASN A 337 -14.53 -9.93 1.83
CA ASN A 337 -13.73 -9.86 0.63
C ASN A 337 -14.00 -11.08 -0.25
N PHE A 338 -14.07 -10.83 -1.55
CA PHE A 338 -14.08 -11.85 -2.59
C PHE A 338 -13.10 -11.47 -3.70
N MET A 339 -12.24 -12.41 -4.11
CA MET A 339 -11.24 -12.21 -5.17
C MET A 339 -11.22 -13.43 -6.08
N VAL A 340 -11.04 -13.17 -7.37
CA VAL A 340 -10.86 -14.20 -8.42
C VAL A 340 -9.58 -13.89 -9.17
N ASN A 341 -8.83 -14.91 -9.53
CA ASN A 341 -7.70 -14.86 -10.46
C ASN A 341 -7.82 -16.03 -11.45
N ALA A 342 -7.81 -15.74 -12.74
CA ALA A 342 -8.00 -16.73 -13.78
C ALA A 342 -7.05 -16.49 -14.96
N SER A 343 -6.55 -17.58 -15.52
CA SER A 343 -5.84 -17.62 -16.80
C SER A 343 -6.29 -18.85 -17.57
N VAL A 344 -6.70 -18.66 -18.80
CA VAL A 344 -7.23 -19.74 -19.64
C VAL A 344 -6.55 -19.68 -21.01
N PRO A 345 -5.73 -20.70 -21.37
CA PRO A 345 -5.21 -20.85 -22.71
C PRO A 345 -6.34 -20.98 -23.73
N VAL A 346 -6.28 -20.23 -24.84
CA VAL A 346 -7.22 -20.24 -25.96
C VAL A 346 -6.45 -20.65 -27.22
N GLY A 347 -6.05 -21.93 -27.27
CA GLY A 347 -5.13 -22.45 -28.29
C GLY A 347 -3.66 -22.17 -27.94
N ASP A 348 -2.74 -22.61 -28.82
CA ASP A 348 -1.29 -22.73 -28.53
C ASP A 348 -0.55 -21.39 -28.25
N LYS A 349 -1.13 -20.24 -28.59
CA LYS A 349 -0.43 -18.94 -28.58
C LYS A 349 -1.22 -17.80 -27.98
N THR A 350 -2.40 -18.08 -27.46
CA THR A 350 -3.29 -17.05 -26.90
C THR A 350 -3.72 -17.47 -25.51
N GLU A 351 -3.63 -16.58 -24.56
CA GLU A 351 -4.09 -16.72 -23.19
C GLU A 351 -5.10 -15.61 -22.90
N PHE A 352 -6.28 -15.98 -22.43
CA PHE A 352 -7.22 -15.05 -21.81
C PHE A 352 -6.96 -15.03 -20.30
N TYR A 353 -6.89 -13.85 -19.70
CA TYR A 353 -6.81 -13.74 -18.26
C TYR A 353 -7.85 -12.76 -17.72
N ALA A 354 -8.29 -13.02 -16.50
CA ALA A 354 -9.18 -12.14 -15.77
C ALA A 354 -8.90 -12.23 -14.27
N PHE A 355 -8.82 -11.10 -13.60
CA PHE A 355 -8.76 -11.05 -12.14
C PHE A 355 -9.50 -9.84 -11.61
N GLY A 356 -9.95 -9.95 -10.37
CA GLY A 356 -10.66 -8.86 -9.72
C GLY A 356 -11.45 -9.35 -8.53
N GLY A 357 -12.10 -8.41 -7.85
CA GLY A 357 -12.84 -8.74 -6.64
C GLY A 357 -13.67 -7.58 -6.12
N ARG A 358 -14.28 -7.84 -4.99
CA ARG A 358 -15.08 -6.87 -4.25
C ARG A 358 -14.79 -6.95 -2.77
N ASN A 359 -14.60 -5.79 -2.16
CA ASN A 359 -14.49 -5.59 -0.73
C ASN A 359 -15.69 -4.78 -0.24
N PHE A 360 -16.27 -5.23 0.86
CA PHE A 360 -17.20 -4.45 1.67
C PHE A 360 -16.65 -4.34 3.07
N ARG A 361 -16.55 -3.13 3.59
CA ARG A 361 -16.03 -2.88 4.91
C ARG A 361 -16.86 -1.83 5.61
N ASN A 362 -17.42 -2.22 6.76
CA ASN A 362 -18.00 -1.30 7.73
C ASN A 362 -16.91 -0.96 8.75
N THR A 363 -16.71 0.31 8.99
CA THR A 363 -15.73 0.81 9.96
C THR A 363 -16.40 1.68 11.01
N ASP A 364 -15.81 1.80 12.19
CA ASP A 364 -16.37 2.48 13.33
C ASP A 364 -15.26 3.04 14.22
N ALA A 365 -15.12 4.36 14.21
CA ALA A 365 -14.16 5.12 15.03
C ALA A 365 -14.88 6.14 15.91
N TYR A 366 -14.23 6.58 17.00
CA TYR A 366 -14.71 7.67 17.81
C TYR A 366 -14.15 9.01 17.33
N ALA A 367 -15.01 10.05 17.33
CA ALA A 367 -14.61 11.43 17.17
C ALA A 367 -14.25 12.09 18.52
N PHE A 368 -14.02 13.40 18.51
CA PHE A 368 -13.85 14.20 19.74
C PHE A 368 -15.14 14.19 20.56
N SER A 369 -14.99 14.07 21.88
CA SER A 369 -16.11 14.08 22.84
C SER A 369 -16.74 15.47 22.94
N ARG A 370 -17.98 15.53 23.36
CA ARG A 370 -18.74 16.75 23.69
C ARG A 370 -19.13 16.68 25.14
N ASP A 371 -18.76 17.70 25.91
CA ASP A 371 -19.09 17.80 27.33
C ASP A 371 -20.56 18.14 27.55
N ALA A 372 -21.05 17.90 28.77
CA ALA A 372 -22.44 18.13 29.13
C ALA A 372 -22.88 19.58 28.93
N GLU A 373 -22.01 20.55 29.25
CA GLU A 373 -22.21 22.00 29.18
C GLU A 373 -21.83 22.60 27.81
N SER A 374 -21.49 21.78 26.83
CA SER A 374 -21.13 22.27 25.49
C SER A 374 -22.36 22.75 24.72
N GLY A 375 -22.30 23.91 24.06
CA GLY A 375 -23.31 24.39 23.10
C GLY A 375 -23.56 23.44 21.93
N ARG A 376 -22.64 22.46 21.73
CA ARG A 376 -22.72 21.39 20.75
C ARG A 376 -23.43 20.16 21.28
N ASN A 377 -23.78 20.14 22.53
CA ASN A 377 -24.58 19.10 23.20
C ASN A 377 -26.03 19.50 23.37
N VAL A 378 -26.92 18.55 23.40
CA VAL A 378 -28.32 18.70 23.81
C VAL A 378 -28.52 17.89 25.10
N SER A 379 -28.50 18.55 26.25
CA SER A 379 -28.45 17.89 27.56
C SER A 379 -29.66 17.04 27.88
N SER A 380 -30.83 17.30 27.26
CA SER A 380 -32.00 16.43 27.35
C SER A 380 -31.84 15.08 26.65
N ILE A 381 -30.96 15.00 25.62
CA ILE A 381 -30.59 13.76 24.89
C ILE A 381 -29.38 13.11 25.56
N TYR A 382 -28.32 13.91 25.81
CA TYR A 382 -27.07 13.44 26.41
C TYR A 382 -26.73 14.23 27.68
N PRO A 383 -27.29 13.88 28.82
CA PRO A 383 -27.15 14.67 30.09
C PRO A 383 -25.69 14.69 30.59
N ASN A 384 -24.84 13.77 30.21
CA ASN A 384 -23.46 13.68 30.66
C ASN A 384 -22.45 13.95 29.50
N GLY A 385 -22.90 14.58 28.42
CA GLY A 385 -22.10 14.69 27.19
C GLY A 385 -22.09 13.37 26.40
N PHE A 386 -21.38 13.34 25.30
CA PHE A 386 -21.30 12.17 24.41
C PHE A 386 -20.02 12.19 23.55
N THR A 387 -19.69 11.01 23.04
CA THR A 387 -18.61 10.84 22.05
C THR A 387 -19.22 10.38 20.74
N PRO A 388 -19.27 11.23 19.70
CA PRO A 388 -19.76 10.84 18.38
C PRO A 388 -18.95 9.69 17.78
N ARG A 389 -19.60 8.91 16.94
CA ARG A 389 -18.96 7.81 16.21
C ARG A 389 -19.02 8.12 14.72
N ILE A 390 -17.85 8.20 14.09
CA ILE A 390 -17.71 8.27 12.65
C ILE A 390 -17.69 6.83 12.16
N THR A 391 -18.77 6.40 11.53
CA THR A 391 -18.85 5.09 10.89
C THR A 391 -18.85 5.25 9.38
N SER A 392 -18.32 4.28 8.65
CA SER A 392 -18.39 4.33 7.19
C SER A 392 -18.67 2.95 6.58
N ILE A 393 -19.29 2.98 5.41
CA ILE A 393 -19.39 1.84 4.50
C ILE A 393 -18.44 2.10 3.35
N ILE A 394 -17.36 1.33 3.29
CA ILE A 394 -16.39 1.39 2.21
C ILE A 394 -16.67 0.21 1.27
N SER A 395 -16.98 0.52 0.02
CA SER A 395 -17.16 -0.47 -1.05
C SER A 395 -16.08 -0.28 -2.10
N ASP A 396 -15.30 -1.31 -2.30
CA ASP A 396 -14.22 -1.31 -3.27
C ASP A 396 -14.40 -2.47 -4.24
N ALA A 397 -14.32 -2.18 -5.55
CA ALA A 397 -14.50 -3.18 -6.59
C ALA A 397 -13.50 -2.97 -7.71
N SER A 398 -12.98 -4.06 -8.27
CA SER A 398 -12.13 -3.99 -9.46
C SER A 398 -12.25 -5.24 -10.30
N VAL A 399 -12.02 -5.07 -11.60
CA VAL A 399 -11.87 -6.15 -12.57
C VAL A 399 -10.82 -5.75 -13.60
N SER A 400 -9.93 -6.68 -13.92
CA SER A 400 -8.97 -6.57 -15.01
C SER A 400 -9.14 -7.78 -15.92
N THR A 401 -9.25 -7.56 -17.22
CA THR A 401 -9.36 -8.62 -18.22
C THR A 401 -8.43 -8.33 -19.38
N GLY A 402 -7.88 -9.36 -19.99
CA GLY A 402 -7.01 -9.17 -21.15
C GLY A 402 -6.69 -10.43 -21.90
N PHE A 403 -6.00 -10.24 -23.01
CA PHE A 403 -5.46 -11.31 -23.84
C PHE A 403 -3.98 -11.12 -24.03
N LYS A 404 -3.23 -12.17 -23.80
CA LYS A 404 -1.83 -12.28 -24.22
C LYS A 404 -1.77 -13.15 -25.47
N GLN A 405 -1.01 -12.75 -26.46
CA GLN A 405 -0.83 -13.49 -27.71
C GLN A 405 0.59 -13.45 -28.20
N ILE A 406 1.11 -14.60 -28.62
CA ILE A 406 2.38 -14.70 -29.32
C ILE A 406 2.10 -14.61 -30.83
N LEU A 407 2.54 -13.49 -31.44
CA LEU A 407 2.39 -13.23 -32.87
C LEU A 407 3.34 -14.10 -33.70
N PRO A 408 3.05 -14.35 -35.00
CA PRO A 408 3.87 -15.23 -35.84
C PRO A 408 5.35 -14.83 -35.95
N ASN A 409 5.67 -13.54 -35.77
CA ASN A 409 7.01 -12.99 -35.81
C ASN A 409 7.73 -12.96 -34.43
N GLY A 410 7.16 -13.64 -33.42
CA GLY A 410 7.72 -13.78 -32.10
C GLY A 410 7.49 -12.57 -31.15
N TRP A 411 6.68 -11.58 -31.53
CA TRP A 411 6.23 -10.55 -30.62
C TRP A 411 5.18 -11.10 -29.64
N LYS A 412 5.30 -10.80 -28.38
CA LYS A 412 4.27 -11.03 -27.36
C LYS A 412 3.42 -9.75 -27.28
N MET A 413 2.12 -9.90 -27.46
CA MET A 413 1.13 -8.83 -27.34
C MET A 413 0.29 -9.04 -26.08
N ASP A 414 0.08 -8.01 -25.30
CA ASP A 414 -0.85 -7.97 -24.15
C ASP A 414 -1.80 -6.79 -24.34
N VAL A 415 -3.10 -7.07 -24.49
CA VAL A 415 -4.16 -6.04 -24.56
C VAL A 415 -5.11 -6.27 -23.41
N ASN A 416 -5.35 -5.25 -22.62
CA ASN A 416 -6.18 -5.37 -21.42
C ASN A 416 -6.99 -4.11 -21.12
N ASN A 417 -8.04 -4.31 -20.33
CA ASN A 417 -8.80 -3.27 -19.68
C ASN A 417 -8.90 -3.57 -18.18
N SER A 418 -8.67 -2.57 -17.37
CA SER A 418 -8.83 -2.60 -15.92
C SER A 418 -9.80 -1.52 -15.49
N PHE A 419 -10.84 -1.90 -14.76
CA PHE A 419 -11.78 -0.98 -14.13
C PHE A 419 -11.73 -1.16 -12.61
N GLY A 420 -11.80 -0.05 -11.88
CA GLY A 420 -11.91 -0.06 -10.43
C GLY A 420 -12.70 1.12 -9.92
N LYS A 421 -13.40 0.91 -8.81
CA LYS A 421 -14.18 1.94 -8.12
C LYS A 421 -14.08 1.76 -6.62
N ASN A 422 -13.88 2.87 -5.92
CA ASN A 422 -13.96 2.99 -4.47
C ASN A 422 -15.08 3.97 -4.12
N ASP A 423 -16.00 3.56 -3.25
CA ASP A 423 -17.05 4.39 -2.66
C ASP A 423 -16.83 4.43 -1.14
N PHE A 424 -16.84 5.62 -0.58
CA PHE A 424 -16.67 5.88 0.85
C PHE A 424 -17.87 6.68 1.33
N HIS A 425 -18.76 6.05 2.13
CA HIS A 425 -20.01 6.61 2.59
C HIS A 425 -20.00 6.73 4.12
N TYR A 426 -20.19 7.94 4.64
CA TYR A 426 -20.16 8.23 6.07
C TYR A 426 -21.55 8.14 6.70
N TYR A 427 -21.59 7.56 7.89
CA TYR A 427 -22.74 7.53 8.77
C TYR A 427 -22.28 7.95 10.16
N ILE A 428 -22.85 9.01 10.71
CA ILE A 428 -22.46 9.53 12.01
C ILE A 428 -23.46 9.05 13.03
N LYS A 429 -22.99 8.39 14.07
CA LYS A 429 -23.81 7.76 15.11
C LYS A 429 -23.46 8.29 16.47
N ASN A 430 -24.41 8.12 17.42
CA ASN A 430 -24.28 8.64 18.77
C ASN A 430 -23.92 10.15 18.74
N THR A 431 -24.69 10.93 17.98
CA THR A 431 -24.45 12.34 17.68
C THR A 431 -25.75 13.14 17.83
N VAL A 432 -25.67 14.45 17.62
CA VAL A 432 -26.82 15.35 17.49
C VAL A 432 -26.49 16.46 16.48
N ASN A 433 -27.53 17.04 15.88
CA ASN A 433 -27.50 18.38 15.32
C ASN A 433 -27.99 19.35 16.41
N ALA A 434 -27.06 20.11 16.99
CA ALA A 434 -27.36 20.92 18.17
C ALA A 434 -28.44 22.01 17.91
N SER A 435 -28.54 22.53 16.66
CA SER A 435 -29.57 23.50 16.28
C SER A 435 -30.99 22.93 16.20
N LEU A 436 -31.16 21.61 16.13
CA LEU A 436 -32.46 20.94 16.22
C LEU A 436 -32.92 20.70 17.65
N GLU A 437 -32.05 20.97 18.62
CA GLU A 437 -32.33 20.76 20.05
C GLU A 437 -32.89 19.35 20.34
N GLU A 438 -33.99 19.22 21.09
CA GLU A 438 -34.60 17.95 21.45
C GLU A 438 -35.20 17.18 20.28
N ALA A 439 -35.43 17.82 19.13
CA ALA A 439 -35.92 17.20 17.91
C ALA A 439 -34.81 16.49 17.10
N SER A 440 -33.55 16.62 17.53
CA SER A 440 -32.43 16.06 16.81
C SER A 440 -32.46 14.51 16.81
N PRO A 441 -32.32 13.87 15.61
CA PRO A 441 -31.91 12.47 15.55
C PRO A 441 -30.51 12.27 16.18
N THR A 442 -30.18 11.01 16.49
CA THR A 442 -28.88 10.63 17.07
C THR A 442 -27.98 9.90 16.06
N ASP A 443 -28.47 9.64 14.86
CA ASP A 443 -27.75 9.04 13.75
C ASP A 443 -28.08 9.79 12.46
N PHE A 444 -27.08 10.00 11.59
CA PHE A 444 -27.24 10.71 10.34
C PHE A 444 -26.50 10.04 9.19
N ASP A 445 -27.11 10.05 8.01
CA ASP A 445 -26.42 9.84 6.74
C ASP A 445 -25.68 11.13 6.37
N ALA A 446 -24.37 11.10 6.37
CA ALA A 446 -23.52 12.26 6.11
C ALA A 446 -23.03 12.35 4.65
N GLY A 447 -23.52 11.48 3.76
CA GLY A 447 -23.05 11.42 2.38
C GLY A 447 -21.63 10.85 2.26
N GLY A 448 -20.93 11.20 1.18
CA GLY A 448 -19.62 10.63 0.94
C GLY A 448 -19.00 11.01 -0.37
N HIS A 449 -18.01 10.23 -0.78
CA HIS A 449 -17.28 10.46 -2.02
C HIS A 449 -16.93 9.15 -2.74
N SER A 450 -16.65 9.24 -4.03
CA SER A 450 -16.29 8.08 -4.87
C SER A 450 -15.19 8.42 -5.85
N LEU A 451 -14.39 7.41 -6.18
CA LEU A 451 -13.39 7.47 -7.26
C LEU A 451 -13.54 6.23 -8.14
N ALA A 452 -13.71 6.44 -9.44
CA ALA A 452 -13.67 5.39 -10.45
C ALA A 452 -12.51 5.62 -11.42
N MET A 453 -11.85 4.54 -11.83
CA MET A 453 -10.76 4.55 -12.80
C MET A 453 -10.98 3.44 -13.83
N ASN A 454 -10.77 3.76 -15.12
CA ASN A 454 -10.70 2.78 -16.19
C ASN A 454 -9.40 2.96 -16.96
N VAL A 455 -8.69 1.86 -17.19
CA VAL A 455 -7.40 1.83 -17.90
C VAL A 455 -7.45 0.80 -19.00
N THR A 456 -7.28 1.22 -20.23
CA THR A 456 -7.08 0.32 -21.39
C THR A 456 -5.63 0.41 -21.82
N SER A 457 -4.94 -0.71 -21.94
CA SER A 457 -3.54 -0.73 -22.37
C SER A 457 -3.28 -1.81 -23.40
N ALA A 458 -2.28 -1.54 -24.25
CA ALA A 458 -1.72 -2.48 -25.22
C ALA A 458 -0.21 -2.41 -25.15
N THR A 459 0.43 -3.57 -25.00
CA THR A 459 1.89 -3.72 -24.92
C THR A 459 2.36 -4.76 -25.94
N LEU A 460 3.45 -4.45 -26.63
CA LEU A 460 4.18 -5.38 -27.50
C LEU A 460 5.58 -5.56 -26.95
N THR A 461 6.00 -6.80 -26.70
CA THR A 461 7.32 -7.11 -26.15
C THR A 461 7.99 -8.19 -27.02
N LYS A 462 9.28 -8.05 -27.25
CA LYS A 462 10.07 -9.08 -27.93
C LYS A 462 11.50 -9.13 -27.42
N TYR A 463 11.98 -10.33 -27.19
CA TYR A 463 13.37 -10.62 -26.89
C TYR A 463 14.11 -11.01 -28.17
N TYR A 464 15.32 -10.50 -28.37
CA TYR A 464 16.20 -10.77 -29.47
C TYR A 464 17.49 -11.39 -28.96
N ASP A 465 17.68 -12.68 -29.15
CA ASP A 465 18.90 -13.40 -28.75
C ASP A 465 20.14 -13.01 -29.56
N GLY A 466 19.96 -12.66 -30.85
CA GLY A 466 21.03 -12.39 -31.78
C GLY A 466 21.52 -10.94 -31.84
N PHE A 467 21.03 -10.05 -30.99
CA PHE A 467 21.49 -8.67 -30.92
C PHE A 467 22.15 -8.38 -29.57
N LEU A 468 23.46 -8.06 -29.61
CA LEU A 468 24.34 -8.03 -28.42
C LEU A 468 24.36 -9.40 -27.72
N SER A 469 24.45 -9.44 -26.40
CA SER A 469 24.26 -10.66 -25.60
C SER A 469 22.78 -10.89 -25.19
N GLY A 470 21.87 -10.30 -25.97
CA GLY A 470 20.41 -10.36 -25.78
C GLY A 470 19.80 -8.98 -25.56
N THR A 471 18.64 -8.73 -26.16
CA THR A 471 17.96 -7.45 -26.09
C THR A 471 16.47 -7.66 -25.94
N ASN A 472 15.88 -7.04 -24.91
CA ASN A 472 14.44 -6.96 -24.75
C ASN A 472 13.93 -5.59 -25.20
N LEU A 473 12.87 -5.58 -26.01
CA LEU A 473 12.26 -4.37 -26.52
C LEU A 473 10.76 -4.42 -26.25
N ALA A 474 10.23 -3.36 -25.62
CA ALA A 474 8.81 -3.22 -25.35
C ALA A 474 8.29 -1.85 -25.81
N PHE A 475 7.10 -1.84 -26.41
CA PHE A 475 6.31 -0.66 -26.73
C PHE A 475 4.95 -0.77 -26.09
N GLY A 476 4.39 0.35 -25.66
CA GLY A 476 3.04 0.30 -25.14
C GLY A 476 2.31 1.64 -25.28
N MET A 477 1.00 1.50 -25.23
CA MET A 477 0.07 2.62 -25.11
C MET A 477 -0.91 2.36 -23.97
N GLU A 478 -1.35 3.44 -23.35
CA GLU A 478 -2.34 3.40 -22.26
C GLU A 478 -3.31 4.57 -22.43
N TYR A 479 -4.60 4.28 -22.32
CA TYR A 479 -5.65 5.29 -22.19
C TYR A 479 -6.35 5.11 -20.85
N ARG A 480 -6.35 6.15 -20.01
CA ARG A 480 -6.92 6.15 -18.68
C ARG A 480 -7.98 7.23 -18.53
N THR A 481 -9.07 6.89 -17.87
CA THR A 481 -10.08 7.84 -17.40
C THR A 481 -10.25 7.70 -15.90
N GLU A 482 -10.42 8.84 -15.23
CA GLU A 482 -10.67 8.91 -13.78
C GLU A 482 -11.87 9.80 -13.55
N THR A 483 -12.73 9.43 -12.60
CA THR A 483 -13.92 10.19 -12.22
C THR A 483 -14.02 10.25 -10.71
N PHE A 484 -14.04 11.44 -10.17
CA PHE A 484 -14.25 11.73 -8.74
C PHE A 484 -15.60 12.37 -8.54
N GLY A 485 -16.31 11.96 -7.48
CA GLY A 485 -17.59 12.53 -7.09
C GLY A 485 -17.72 12.68 -5.59
N ILE A 486 -18.44 13.70 -5.17
CA ILE A 486 -18.98 13.90 -3.81
C ILE A 486 -20.49 13.86 -3.94
N PHE A 487 -21.17 13.19 -3.02
CA PHE A 487 -22.63 13.13 -2.94
C PHE A 487 -23.08 13.57 -1.54
N SER A 488 -24.19 14.30 -1.48
CA SER A 488 -24.72 14.88 -0.24
C SER A 488 -25.31 13.81 0.70
N GLY A 489 -25.30 14.11 1.98
CA GLY A 489 -26.03 13.40 3.01
C GLY A 489 -27.47 13.90 3.18
N GLU A 490 -28.12 13.44 4.24
CA GLU A 490 -29.45 13.98 4.61
C GLU A 490 -29.33 15.38 5.20
N GLU A 491 -30.40 16.20 5.06
CA GLU A 491 -30.39 17.62 5.45
C GLU A 491 -29.96 17.84 6.91
N GLY A 492 -30.44 17.00 7.83
CA GLY A 492 -30.09 17.10 9.24
C GLY A 492 -28.60 16.92 9.53
N SER A 493 -27.84 16.27 8.63
CA SER A 493 -26.41 16.03 8.82
C SER A 493 -25.53 17.27 8.55
N TYR A 494 -26.04 18.27 7.79
CA TYR A 494 -25.25 19.46 7.42
C TYR A 494 -25.94 20.80 7.66
N ALA A 495 -27.28 20.87 7.75
CA ALA A 495 -28.02 22.12 7.88
C ALA A 495 -28.01 22.66 9.30
N THR A 496 -28.03 23.98 9.43
CA THR A 496 -28.35 24.69 10.66
C THR A 496 -29.86 25.05 10.65
N TYR A 497 -30.53 24.86 11.76
CA TYR A 497 -31.98 25.10 11.89
C TYR A 497 -32.24 26.30 12.79
N ASP A 498 -33.33 27.01 12.48
CA ASP A 498 -33.81 28.13 13.30
C ASP A 498 -34.68 27.63 14.49
N THR A 499 -35.08 28.54 15.35
CA THR A 499 -35.93 28.25 16.52
C THR A 499 -37.30 27.67 16.18
N LEU A 500 -37.72 27.64 14.92
CA LEU A 500 -38.93 27.02 14.41
C LEU A 500 -38.67 25.63 13.83
N GLY A 501 -37.42 25.18 13.82
CA GLY A 501 -37.01 23.90 13.22
C GLY A 501 -36.97 23.94 11.69
N LEU A 502 -36.82 25.11 11.07
CA LEU A 502 -36.65 25.29 9.62
C LEU A 502 -35.18 25.51 9.30
N ALA A 503 -34.68 24.90 8.24
CA ALA A 503 -33.30 25.10 7.80
C ALA A 503 -33.05 26.61 7.49
N ILE A 504 -31.96 27.14 8.01
CA ILE A 504 -31.57 28.53 7.81
C ILE A 504 -31.08 28.71 6.38
N THR A 505 -31.76 29.57 5.62
CA THR A 505 -31.44 29.88 4.21
C THR A 505 -31.21 31.41 4.00
N GLY A 506 -31.41 32.22 5.03
CA GLY A 506 -31.28 33.65 4.92
C GLY A 506 -30.90 34.36 6.25
N PRO A 507 -30.45 35.60 6.20
CA PRO A 507 -29.90 36.31 7.36
C PRO A 507 -30.93 36.67 8.43
N ASP A 508 -32.24 36.61 8.13
CA ASP A 508 -33.29 36.91 9.08
C ASP A 508 -33.65 35.73 10.00
N GLN A 509 -33.10 34.54 9.74
CA GLN A 509 -33.27 33.33 10.54
C GLN A 509 -32.11 33.18 11.51
N GLN A 510 -32.40 32.84 12.75
CA GLN A 510 -31.35 32.64 13.78
C GLN A 510 -31.50 31.27 14.42
N ALA A 511 -30.33 30.58 14.59
CA ALA A 511 -30.26 29.33 15.32
C ALA A 511 -30.64 29.54 16.80
N PRO A 512 -31.13 28.50 17.51
CA PRO A 512 -31.23 28.54 18.97
C PRO A 512 -29.88 28.88 19.59
N GLU A 513 -29.92 29.60 20.72
CA GLU A 513 -28.69 30.00 21.41
C GLU A 513 -28.43 29.13 22.64
N TYR A 514 -27.18 28.97 22.96
CA TYR A 514 -26.69 28.36 24.21
C TYR A 514 -25.59 29.28 24.78
N ASP A 515 -25.80 29.78 26.00
CA ASP A 515 -24.89 30.71 26.68
C ASP A 515 -24.56 31.98 25.87
N GLY A 516 -25.54 32.45 25.05
CA GLY A 516 -25.43 33.64 24.22
C GLY A 516 -24.77 33.42 22.85
N GLU A 517 -24.39 32.20 22.51
CA GLU A 517 -23.85 31.83 21.22
C GLU A 517 -24.83 30.95 20.43
N PRO A 518 -24.91 31.12 19.09
CA PRO A 518 -25.79 30.29 18.27
C PRO A 518 -25.31 28.82 18.25
N ARG A 519 -26.26 27.89 18.44
CA ARG A 519 -25.98 26.47 18.33
C ARG A 519 -25.54 26.08 16.91
N PRO A 520 -24.46 25.33 16.76
CA PRO A 520 -24.01 24.87 15.43
C PRO A 520 -24.98 23.88 14.82
N GLY A 521 -25.10 23.94 13.49
CA GLY A 521 -25.81 22.94 12.70
C GLY A 521 -24.94 21.73 12.34
N GLY A 522 -25.57 20.76 11.69
CA GLY A 522 -24.93 19.51 11.23
C GLY A 522 -24.66 18.50 12.35
N SER A 523 -24.36 17.28 11.98
CA SER A 523 -24.00 16.21 12.93
C SER A 523 -22.65 16.49 13.58
N GLN A 524 -22.56 16.26 14.91
CA GLN A 524 -21.32 16.43 15.65
C GLN A 524 -20.38 15.25 15.39
N GLY A 525 -19.07 15.52 15.30
CA GLY A 525 -18.02 14.56 14.95
C GLY A 525 -17.59 14.72 13.48
N PHE A 526 -18.50 14.67 12.56
CA PHE A 526 -18.27 14.96 11.15
C PHE A 526 -19.56 15.52 10.53
N PRO A 527 -19.56 16.76 10.01
CA PRO A 527 -20.73 17.32 9.34
C PRO A 527 -20.92 16.66 7.98
N GLY A 528 -22.17 16.42 7.60
CA GLY A 528 -22.49 15.83 6.30
C GLY A 528 -22.16 16.75 5.13
N TYR A 529 -21.94 16.17 3.98
CA TYR A 529 -21.83 16.92 2.73
C TYR A 529 -23.19 17.48 2.35
N SER A 530 -23.22 18.78 2.05
CA SER A 530 -24.43 19.44 1.54
C SER A 530 -24.54 19.30 0.03
N PRO A 531 -25.71 19.58 -0.58
CA PRO A 531 -25.86 19.66 -2.04
C PRO A 531 -24.91 20.67 -2.71
N ALA A 532 -24.46 21.70 -1.97
CA ALA A 532 -23.46 22.65 -2.47
C ALA A 532 -22.03 22.05 -2.58
N ASN A 533 -21.78 20.94 -1.87
CA ASN A 533 -20.51 20.20 -1.97
C ASN A 533 -20.49 19.18 -3.12
N GLU A 534 -21.65 18.89 -3.72
CA GLU A 534 -21.73 17.86 -4.76
C GLU A 534 -20.87 18.20 -5.97
N VAL A 535 -20.12 17.24 -6.39
CA VAL A 535 -19.25 17.32 -7.56
C VAL A 535 -19.17 15.99 -8.28
N LEU A 536 -19.12 16.05 -9.62
CA LEU A 536 -18.76 14.91 -10.45
C LEU A 536 -17.84 15.42 -11.55
N ARG A 537 -16.58 15.01 -11.51
CA ARG A 537 -15.54 15.48 -12.44
C ARG A 537 -14.70 14.33 -12.95
N SER A 538 -14.40 14.39 -14.25
CA SER A 538 -13.61 13.37 -14.92
C SER A 538 -12.43 14.00 -15.64
N ARG A 539 -11.34 13.22 -15.75
CA ARG A 539 -10.22 13.51 -16.63
C ARG A 539 -9.81 12.29 -17.42
N SER A 540 -9.10 12.50 -18.51
CA SER A 540 -8.50 11.44 -19.30
C SER A 540 -6.99 11.68 -19.49
N ASN A 541 -6.28 10.58 -19.75
CA ASN A 541 -4.85 10.58 -20.04
C ASN A 541 -4.57 9.60 -21.18
N LEU A 542 -3.73 10.00 -22.12
CA LEU A 542 -3.16 9.13 -23.15
C LEU A 542 -1.65 9.06 -22.93
N ALA A 543 -1.12 7.83 -22.84
CA ALA A 543 0.30 7.58 -22.65
C ALA A 543 0.88 6.70 -23.76
N LEU A 544 2.12 6.98 -24.15
CA LEU A 544 2.94 6.16 -25.06
C LEU A 544 4.29 5.92 -24.39
N TYR A 545 4.81 4.71 -24.48
CA TYR A 545 6.12 4.40 -23.89
C TYR A 545 6.92 3.41 -24.72
N VAL A 546 8.25 3.48 -24.54
CA VAL A 546 9.23 2.52 -25.02
C VAL A 546 10.11 2.13 -23.84
N ASP A 547 10.35 0.84 -23.68
CA ASP A 547 11.20 0.27 -22.62
C ASP A 547 12.12 -0.77 -23.26
N THR A 548 13.42 -0.67 -23.00
CA THR A 548 14.44 -1.52 -23.61
C THR A 548 15.45 -1.98 -22.58
N GLU A 549 15.87 -3.24 -22.68
CA GLU A 549 17.00 -3.78 -21.94
C GLU A 549 18.01 -4.38 -22.92
N PHE A 550 19.26 -3.94 -22.83
CA PHE A 550 20.40 -4.41 -23.62
C PHE A 550 21.37 -5.15 -22.72
N ASN A 551 21.54 -6.46 -22.90
CA ASN A 551 22.70 -7.16 -22.40
C ASN A 551 23.87 -6.81 -23.33
N ILE A 552 24.61 -5.75 -23.01
CA ILE A 552 25.74 -5.27 -23.82
C ILE A 552 26.82 -6.36 -23.91
N THR A 553 27.09 -6.99 -22.77
CA THR A 553 27.85 -8.23 -22.60
C THR A 553 27.09 -9.15 -21.66
N GLU A 554 27.57 -10.36 -21.42
CA GLU A 554 27.00 -11.26 -20.40
C GLU A 554 27.03 -10.65 -19.01
N GLN A 555 28.02 -9.78 -18.70
CA GLN A 555 28.20 -9.14 -17.40
C GLN A 555 27.58 -7.75 -17.30
N PHE A 556 27.29 -7.07 -18.42
CA PHE A 556 26.83 -5.69 -18.41
C PHE A 556 25.47 -5.51 -19.08
N LEU A 557 24.49 -5.15 -18.26
CA LEU A 557 23.13 -4.82 -18.66
C LEU A 557 22.92 -3.31 -18.61
N LEU A 558 22.25 -2.76 -19.62
CA LEU A 558 21.78 -1.38 -19.71
C LEU A 558 20.30 -1.37 -20.06
N GLY A 559 19.47 -0.80 -19.18
CA GLY A 559 18.05 -0.55 -19.39
C GLY A 559 17.79 0.93 -19.71
N ALA A 560 16.86 1.21 -20.62
CA ALA A 560 16.40 2.56 -20.93
C ALA A 560 14.89 2.57 -21.18
N ALA A 561 14.18 3.52 -20.56
CA ALA A 561 12.75 3.72 -20.78
C ALA A 561 12.45 5.20 -21.01
N VAL A 562 11.46 5.46 -21.87
CA VAL A 562 10.88 6.79 -22.08
C VAL A 562 9.36 6.67 -22.14
N ARG A 563 8.67 7.67 -21.58
CA ARG A 563 7.22 7.74 -21.57
C ARG A 563 6.74 9.17 -21.76
N TYR A 564 5.82 9.35 -22.67
CA TYR A 564 5.07 10.57 -22.90
C TYR A 564 3.63 10.37 -22.45
N GLU A 565 3.07 11.33 -21.73
CA GLU A 565 1.67 11.34 -21.33
C GLU A 565 1.06 12.72 -21.59
N ASN A 566 -0.24 12.72 -21.94
CA ASN A 566 -1.02 13.92 -22.12
C ASN A 566 -2.34 13.82 -21.36
N TYR A 567 -2.49 14.67 -20.35
CA TYR A 567 -3.68 14.76 -19.50
C TYR A 567 -4.60 15.88 -19.97
N SER A 568 -5.90 15.64 -19.87
CA SER A 568 -6.93 16.60 -20.34
C SER A 568 -7.04 17.86 -19.50
N ASP A 569 -6.47 17.90 -18.29
CA ASP A 569 -6.58 18.98 -17.31
C ASP A 569 -5.31 19.82 -17.14
N PHE A 570 -4.12 19.21 -17.07
CA PHE A 570 -2.87 19.96 -16.84
C PHE A 570 -1.82 19.79 -17.97
N GLY A 571 -2.10 18.96 -19.02
CA GLY A 571 -1.28 18.89 -20.22
C GLY A 571 -0.25 17.76 -20.20
N GLU A 572 0.90 18.03 -20.79
CA GLU A 572 1.89 17.03 -21.22
C GLU A 572 2.97 16.80 -20.16
N THR A 573 3.47 15.56 -20.12
CA THR A 573 4.64 15.19 -19.33
C THR A 573 5.52 14.19 -20.09
N PHE A 574 6.83 14.29 -19.88
CA PHE A 574 7.82 13.39 -20.47
C PHE A 574 8.74 12.85 -19.37
N ASN A 575 8.85 11.54 -19.30
CA ASN A 575 9.66 10.85 -18.30
C ASN A 575 10.64 9.89 -18.95
N TYR A 576 11.81 9.74 -18.31
CA TYR A 576 12.88 8.85 -18.73
C TYR A 576 13.45 8.06 -17.56
N LYS A 577 14.05 6.91 -17.87
CA LYS A 577 14.81 6.09 -16.93
C LYS A 577 16.01 5.49 -17.65
N LEU A 578 17.16 5.50 -17.00
CA LEU A 578 18.34 4.71 -17.34
C LEU A 578 18.70 3.87 -16.13
N ALA A 579 18.92 2.59 -16.33
CA ALA A 579 19.32 1.65 -15.28
C ALA A 579 20.43 0.75 -15.81
N SER A 580 21.38 0.38 -14.96
CA SER A 580 22.48 -0.49 -15.35
C SER A 580 22.81 -1.48 -14.26
N ARG A 581 23.33 -2.65 -14.66
CA ARG A 581 23.88 -3.68 -13.78
C ARG A 581 25.18 -4.21 -14.37
N LEU A 582 26.22 -4.24 -13.53
CA LEU A 582 27.53 -4.76 -13.89
C LEU A 582 27.91 -5.90 -12.94
N GLU A 583 28.03 -7.09 -13.45
CA GLU A 583 28.58 -8.24 -12.73
C GLU A 583 30.10 -8.11 -12.63
N LEU A 584 30.61 -7.94 -11.43
CA LEU A 584 32.06 -7.89 -11.14
C LEU A 584 32.63 -9.31 -11.01
N THR A 585 31.83 -10.20 -10.45
CA THR A 585 32.10 -11.64 -10.34
C THR A 585 30.76 -12.39 -10.44
N ASP A 586 30.78 -13.71 -10.52
CA ASP A 586 29.57 -14.55 -10.54
C ASP A 586 28.62 -14.31 -9.34
N ASN A 587 29.15 -13.79 -8.26
CA ASN A 587 28.43 -13.59 -6.99
C ASN A 587 28.21 -12.12 -6.63
N LEU A 588 28.88 -11.18 -7.26
CA LEU A 588 28.88 -9.77 -6.91
C LEU A 588 28.55 -8.89 -8.11
N ALA A 589 27.52 -8.05 -7.97
CA ALA A 589 27.19 -7.08 -8.98
C ALA A 589 26.95 -5.69 -8.39
N LEU A 590 27.23 -4.66 -9.20
CA LEU A 590 26.83 -3.29 -8.98
C LEU A 590 25.60 -2.98 -9.84
N ARG A 591 24.69 -2.18 -9.29
CA ARG A 591 23.52 -1.67 -10.02
C ARG A 591 23.34 -0.19 -9.75
N GLY A 592 22.73 0.53 -10.69
CA GLY A 592 22.44 1.94 -10.51
C GLY A 592 21.42 2.45 -11.50
N SER A 593 20.67 3.46 -11.10
CA SER A 593 19.63 4.06 -11.93
C SER A 593 19.62 5.58 -11.82
N LEU A 594 19.12 6.22 -12.89
CA LEU A 594 18.75 7.62 -12.95
C LEU A 594 17.37 7.70 -13.61
N SER A 595 16.42 8.37 -12.99
CA SER A 595 15.07 8.52 -13.56
C SER A 595 14.43 9.86 -13.23
N SER A 596 13.53 10.29 -14.11
CA SER A 596 12.51 11.30 -13.77
C SER A 596 11.22 10.61 -13.36
N GLY A 597 10.44 11.28 -12.54
CA GLY A 597 9.12 10.84 -12.11
C GLY A 597 8.15 12.00 -12.07
N PHE A 598 6.87 11.69 -12.01
CA PHE A 598 5.84 12.69 -11.83
C PHE A 598 4.61 12.07 -11.13
N ARG A 599 3.79 12.97 -10.57
CA ARG A 599 2.46 12.65 -10.08
C ARG A 599 1.46 13.71 -10.56
N ALA A 600 0.37 13.25 -11.15
CA ALA A 600 -0.76 14.12 -11.45
C ALA A 600 -1.46 14.55 -10.14
N PRO A 601 -1.94 15.79 -9.99
CA PRO A 601 -2.83 16.15 -8.89
C PRO A 601 -4.00 15.18 -8.86
N SER A 602 -4.41 14.68 -7.70
CA SER A 602 -5.62 13.86 -7.65
C SER A 602 -6.86 14.72 -7.91
N LEU A 603 -7.91 14.13 -8.48
CA LEU A 603 -9.17 14.87 -8.66
C LEU A 603 -9.75 15.30 -7.31
N ALA A 604 -9.51 14.53 -6.24
CA ALA A 604 -9.87 14.94 -4.89
C ALA A 604 -9.13 16.21 -4.45
N GLN A 605 -7.81 16.31 -4.66
CA GLN A 605 -7.06 17.53 -4.32
C GLN A 605 -7.53 18.78 -5.10
N ILE A 606 -8.08 18.60 -6.30
CA ILE A 606 -8.59 19.71 -7.11
C ILE A 606 -9.99 20.12 -6.68
N TYR A 607 -10.89 19.17 -6.39
CA TYR A 607 -12.34 19.39 -6.32
C TYR A 607 -12.95 19.13 -4.94
N TYR A 608 -12.19 18.60 -3.97
CA TYR A 608 -12.72 18.34 -2.64
C TYR A 608 -13.16 19.65 -1.98
N ASN A 609 -14.34 19.63 -1.40
CA ASN A 609 -14.98 20.78 -0.80
C ASN A 609 -15.71 20.33 0.45
N LEU A 610 -15.31 20.86 1.60
CA LEU A 610 -15.92 20.54 2.89
C LEU A 610 -15.91 21.78 3.77
N ARG A 611 -17.05 22.06 4.39
CA ARG A 611 -17.12 22.98 5.51
C ARG A 611 -17.22 22.15 6.79
N PHE A 612 -16.39 22.44 7.76
CA PHE A 612 -16.34 21.67 9.00
C PHE A 612 -15.97 22.60 10.16
N THR A 613 -16.22 22.11 11.37
CA THR A 613 -15.77 22.79 12.58
C THR A 613 -14.43 22.19 13.01
N ASN A 614 -13.44 23.02 13.24
CA ASN A 614 -12.17 22.63 13.84
C ASN A 614 -12.02 23.28 15.23
N PHE A 615 -11.26 22.65 16.11
CA PHE A 615 -10.89 23.20 17.41
C PHE A 615 -9.47 23.76 17.30
N ILE A 616 -9.36 25.09 17.36
CA ILE A 616 -8.08 25.80 17.28
C ILE A 616 -7.93 26.59 18.58
N GLY A 617 -6.86 26.35 19.34
CA GLY A 617 -6.65 27.00 20.64
C GLY A 617 -7.77 26.71 21.67
N GLY A 618 -8.49 25.59 21.52
CA GLY A 618 -9.62 25.19 22.38
C GLY A 618 -10.96 25.83 21.98
N GLU A 619 -10.98 26.71 20.97
CA GLU A 619 -12.20 27.29 20.41
C GLU A 619 -12.65 26.56 19.13
N ALA A 620 -13.97 26.40 18.99
CA ALA A 620 -14.57 25.73 17.83
C ALA A 620 -14.86 26.74 16.72
N LEU A 621 -14.11 26.69 15.64
CA LEU A 621 -14.17 27.58 14.49
C LEU A 621 -14.71 26.89 13.24
N GLU A 622 -15.56 27.60 12.46
CA GLU A 622 -16.01 27.07 11.15
C GLU A 622 -14.96 27.34 10.09
N VAL A 623 -14.51 26.27 9.47
CA VAL A 623 -13.44 26.26 8.48
C VAL A 623 -13.94 25.75 7.13
N LEU A 624 -13.46 26.35 6.04
CA LEU A 624 -13.69 25.89 4.67
C LEU A 624 -12.43 25.25 4.10
N LEU A 625 -12.50 23.95 3.78
CA LEU A 625 -11.57 23.38 2.83
C LEU A 625 -12.06 23.73 1.43
N ALA A 626 -11.43 24.73 0.82
CA ALA A 626 -11.86 25.30 -0.44
C ALA A 626 -11.27 24.49 -1.62
N PRO A 627 -12.09 24.13 -2.63
CA PRO A 627 -11.56 23.49 -3.84
C PRO A 627 -10.48 24.34 -4.49
N ASN A 628 -9.41 23.68 -5.01
CA ASN A 628 -8.33 24.43 -5.64
C ASN A 628 -8.80 25.31 -6.80
N ASN A 629 -9.85 24.93 -7.53
CA ASN A 629 -10.42 25.71 -8.62
C ASN A 629 -11.41 26.78 -8.21
N SER A 630 -11.63 27.03 -6.90
CA SER A 630 -12.64 27.97 -6.41
C SER A 630 -12.18 29.43 -6.48
N PRO A 631 -13.12 30.40 -6.54
CA PRO A 631 -12.79 31.82 -6.44
C PRO A 631 -12.12 32.20 -5.11
N VAL A 632 -12.47 31.50 -4.01
CA VAL A 632 -11.86 31.69 -2.67
C VAL A 632 -10.37 31.41 -2.75
N THR A 633 -9.99 30.24 -3.25
CA THR A 633 -8.58 29.85 -3.41
C THR A 633 -7.82 30.82 -4.32
N ARG A 634 -8.46 31.30 -5.40
CA ARG A 634 -7.84 32.31 -6.29
C ARG A 634 -7.70 33.66 -5.59
N GLY A 635 -8.63 34.03 -4.68
CA GLY A 635 -8.55 35.25 -3.89
C GLY A 635 -7.31 35.32 -3.01
N PHE A 636 -6.85 34.18 -2.49
CA PHE A 636 -5.59 34.03 -1.77
C PHE A 636 -4.34 33.94 -2.70
N GLY A 637 -4.51 34.02 -4.01
CA GLY A 637 -3.38 33.98 -4.95
C GLY A 637 -2.83 32.58 -5.22
N ILE A 638 -3.54 31.55 -4.78
CA ILE A 638 -3.15 30.14 -5.06
C ILE A 638 -3.47 29.80 -6.51
N GLU A 639 -2.47 29.27 -7.22
CA GLU A 639 -2.61 28.89 -8.63
C GLU A 639 -3.31 27.54 -8.80
N GLN A 640 -3.71 27.23 -10.04
CA GLN A 640 -4.22 25.90 -10.40
C GLN A 640 -3.15 24.84 -10.14
N LEU A 641 -3.54 23.70 -9.57
CA LEU A 641 -2.62 22.61 -9.34
C LEU A 641 -2.05 22.08 -10.65
N LYS A 642 -0.74 21.88 -10.62
CA LYS A 642 0.05 21.24 -11.67
C LYS A 642 0.68 19.95 -11.13
N GLN A 643 1.25 19.15 -12.02
CA GLN A 643 1.96 17.93 -11.64
C GLN A 643 3.13 18.20 -10.68
N GLU A 644 3.33 17.26 -9.73
CA GLU A 644 4.62 17.15 -9.05
C GLU A 644 5.64 16.52 -9.98
N THR A 645 6.89 16.93 -9.89
CA THR A 645 7.97 16.34 -10.67
C THR A 645 9.09 15.83 -9.78
N ALA A 646 9.67 14.68 -10.13
CA ALA A 646 10.73 14.08 -9.34
C ALA A 646 11.97 13.76 -10.18
N ARG A 647 13.12 13.73 -9.50
CA ARG A 647 14.37 13.16 -10.03
C ARG A 647 14.90 12.17 -9.00
N ASN A 648 15.22 10.99 -9.47
CA ASN A 648 15.68 9.88 -8.64
C ASN A 648 17.05 9.42 -9.14
N ALA A 649 17.92 9.09 -8.20
CA ALA A 649 19.18 8.40 -8.45
C ALA A 649 19.35 7.28 -7.43
N SER A 650 19.79 6.11 -7.85
CA SER A 650 20.13 4.99 -6.97
C SER A 650 21.46 4.35 -7.36
N LEU A 651 22.16 3.82 -6.36
CA LEU A 651 23.37 3.03 -6.52
C LEU A 651 23.37 1.90 -5.50
N GLY A 652 23.55 0.66 -5.94
CA GLY A 652 23.48 -0.50 -5.08
C GLY A 652 24.47 -1.60 -5.41
N VAL A 653 24.61 -2.50 -4.46
CA VAL A 653 25.41 -3.71 -4.53
C VAL A 653 24.53 -4.91 -4.26
N THR A 654 24.67 -5.95 -5.08
CA THR A 654 24.04 -7.25 -4.85
C THR A 654 25.11 -8.33 -4.71
N LEU A 655 24.97 -9.17 -3.70
CA LEU A 655 25.85 -10.31 -3.42
C LEU A 655 25.02 -11.57 -3.26
N GLY A 656 25.38 -12.65 -3.95
CA GLY A 656 24.82 -13.98 -3.76
C GLY A 656 25.95 -14.99 -3.57
N ALA A 657 26.14 -15.50 -2.35
CA ALA A 657 27.25 -16.40 -2.03
C ALA A 657 26.74 -17.60 -1.22
N GLY A 658 26.54 -18.74 -1.87
CA GLY A 658 26.03 -19.94 -1.22
C GLY A 658 24.65 -19.70 -0.59
N ASN A 659 24.57 -19.85 0.71
CA ASN A 659 23.35 -19.65 1.50
C ASN A 659 23.05 -18.17 1.87
N PHE A 660 23.90 -17.25 1.48
CA PHE A 660 23.81 -15.84 1.85
C PHE A 660 23.50 -14.95 0.64
N THR A 661 22.52 -14.06 0.79
CA THR A 661 22.25 -12.97 -0.16
C THR A 661 22.28 -11.63 0.56
N ALA A 662 22.74 -10.61 -0.14
CA ALA A 662 22.76 -9.25 0.35
C ALA A 662 22.42 -8.27 -0.78
N THR A 663 21.57 -7.30 -0.47
CA THR A 663 21.36 -6.11 -1.28
C THR A 663 21.51 -4.88 -0.40
N VAL A 664 22.28 -3.90 -0.86
CA VAL A 664 22.42 -2.59 -0.21
C VAL A 664 22.29 -1.53 -1.28
N ASP A 665 21.32 -0.64 -1.14
CA ASP A 665 20.96 0.35 -2.15
C ASP A 665 20.85 1.74 -1.53
N GLY A 666 21.73 2.66 -1.91
CA GLY A 666 21.61 4.08 -1.62
C GLY A 666 20.67 4.76 -2.61
N TYR A 667 19.90 5.73 -2.14
CA TYR A 667 18.96 6.48 -2.97
C TYR A 667 18.97 7.98 -2.66
N TYR A 668 18.66 8.76 -3.70
CA TYR A 668 18.51 10.20 -3.68
C TYR A 668 17.27 10.58 -4.49
N ILE A 669 16.29 11.22 -3.88
CA ILE A 669 15.02 11.59 -4.50
C ILE A 669 14.76 13.07 -4.24
N THR A 670 14.49 13.85 -5.30
CA THR A 670 13.97 15.21 -5.15
C THR A 670 12.58 15.29 -5.74
N VAL A 671 11.66 15.94 -5.03
CA VAL A 671 10.31 16.22 -5.53
C VAL A 671 10.10 17.71 -5.54
N LYS A 672 9.77 18.27 -6.68
CA LYS A 672 9.43 19.68 -6.87
C LYS A 672 7.94 19.86 -7.05
N ASP A 673 7.46 21.02 -6.64
CA ASP A 673 6.05 21.38 -6.72
C ASP A 673 5.14 20.35 -5.99
N ARG A 674 5.64 19.77 -4.89
CA ARG A 674 4.87 18.79 -4.08
C ARG A 674 3.57 19.43 -3.62
N ILE A 675 2.46 18.74 -3.81
CA ILE A 675 1.13 19.21 -3.42
C ILE A 675 0.96 18.95 -1.93
N VAL A 676 0.57 19.99 -1.21
CA VAL A 676 0.29 19.96 0.22
C VAL A 676 -1.05 20.63 0.50
N LEU A 677 -1.65 20.26 1.62
CA LEU A 677 -2.75 20.99 2.21
C LEU A 677 -2.15 22.09 3.11
N THR A 678 -2.53 23.34 2.89
CA THR A 678 -2.05 24.46 3.70
C THR A 678 -2.60 24.39 5.13
N ASP A 679 -2.08 25.21 6.00
CA ASP A 679 -2.73 25.52 7.26
C ASP A 679 -3.87 26.54 7.02
N TYR A 680 -4.43 27.11 8.09
CA TYR A 680 -5.64 27.94 8.04
C TYR A 680 -5.31 29.41 7.78
N PHE A 681 -6.03 30.01 6.84
CA PHE A 681 -5.94 31.45 6.54
C PHE A 681 -7.23 32.13 6.92
N ASP A 682 -7.14 33.30 7.60
CA ASP A 682 -8.29 34.13 7.93
C ASP A 682 -9.10 34.49 6.66
N ALA A 683 -10.32 33.96 6.60
CA ALA A 683 -11.26 34.16 5.51
C ALA A 683 -12.42 35.10 5.90
N SER A 684 -12.41 35.68 7.09
CA SER A 684 -13.47 36.56 7.63
C SER A 684 -13.78 37.75 6.72
N SER A 685 -12.75 38.29 6.03
CA SER A 685 -12.87 39.39 5.07
C SER A 685 -13.60 39.05 3.76
N LEU A 686 -13.78 37.74 3.45
CA LEU A 686 -14.37 37.29 2.19
C LEU A 686 -15.90 37.26 2.19
N ASN A 687 -16.56 37.49 3.34
CA ASN A 687 -18.04 37.48 3.52
C ASN A 687 -18.68 36.14 3.10
N ILE A 688 -18.03 35.00 3.39
CA ILE A 688 -18.49 33.64 3.05
C ILE A 688 -18.97 32.82 4.24
N ASN A 689 -19.20 33.46 5.39
CA ASN A 689 -19.66 32.88 6.65
C ASN A 689 -18.79 31.66 7.10
N VAL A 690 -17.49 31.85 7.01
CA VAL A 690 -16.45 31.00 7.62
C VAL A 690 -15.38 31.90 8.19
N VAL A 691 -14.71 31.45 9.24
CA VAL A 691 -13.62 32.20 9.86
C VAL A 691 -12.33 31.96 9.09
N ASP A 692 -12.05 30.69 8.81
CA ASP A 692 -10.81 30.27 8.16
C ASP A 692 -11.04 29.44 6.91
N ALA A 693 -10.04 29.46 6.01
CA ALA A 693 -9.99 28.63 4.83
C ALA A 693 -8.62 27.96 4.68
N GLN A 694 -8.62 26.73 4.18
CA GLN A 694 -7.42 26.00 3.77
C GLN A 694 -7.60 25.46 2.34
N PHE A 695 -6.51 25.19 1.66
CA PHE A 695 -6.53 24.76 0.26
C PHE A 695 -5.32 23.93 -0.12
N PHE A 696 -5.46 23.18 -1.20
CA PHE A 696 -4.34 22.46 -1.81
C PHE A 696 -3.51 23.39 -2.70
N ALA A 697 -2.18 23.28 -2.59
CA ALA A 697 -1.24 24.07 -3.37
C ALA A 697 0.00 23.26 -3.72
N ASN A 698 0.68 23.61 -4.85
CA ASN A 698 2.03 23.10 -5.15
C ASN A 698 3.05 23.85 -4.27
N GLY A 699 3.12 23.45 -3.00
CA GLY A 699 3.69 24.22 -1.91
C GLY A 699 5.13 23.92 -1.54
N LEU A 700 5.69 22.75 -1.91
CA LEU A 700 7.00 22.34 -1.39
C LEU A 700 7.93 21.79 -2.47
N ASP A 701 9.23 22.06 -2.30
CA ASP A 701 10.30 21.26 -2.87
C ASP A 701 10.95 20.45 -1.75
N THR A 702 11.03 19.14 -1.92
CA THR A 702 11.58 18.22 -0.90
C THR A 702 12.71 17.37 -1.46
N LYS A 703 13.58 16.91 -0.55
CA LYS A 703 14.64 15.96 -0.85
C LYS A 703 14.59 14.82 0.17
N THR A 704 14.72 13.60 -0.33
CA THR A 704 14.80 12.38 0.49
C THR A 704 16.06 11.62 0.11
N THR A 705 16.88 11.28 1.09
CA THR A 705 18.11 10.49 0.90
C THR A 705 18.13 9.33 1.90
N GLY A 706 18.73 8.22 1.50
CA GLY A 706 18.79 7.10 2.42
C GLY A 706 19.48 5.87 1.85
N VAL A 707 19.47 4.82 2.67
CA VAL A 707 20.02 3.50 2.35
C VAL A 707 19.04 2.42 2.77
N ASP A 708 18.73 1.52 1.84
CA ASP A 708 18.00 0.29 2.11
C ASP A 708 18.94 -0.90 2.13
N MET A 709 18.71 -1.84 3.04
CA MET A 709 19.52 -3.05 3.19
C MET A 709 18.61 -4.27 3.39
N VAL A 710 18.89 -5.36 2.67
CA VAL A 710 18.27 -6.66 2.88
C VAL A 710 19.37 -7.73 2.84
N LEU A 711 19.53 -8.45 3.95
CA LEU A 711 20.50 -9.54 4.09
C LEU A 711 19.73 -10.81 4.44
N ASN A 712 19.88 -11.87 3.67
CA ASN A 712 19.24 -13.15 3.95
C ASN A 712 20.29 -14.26 4.07
N TYR A 713 20.11 -15.11 5.07
CA TYR A 713 20.85 -16.33 5.23
C TYR A 713 19.88 -17.50 5.38
N ARG A 714 19.99 -18.50 4.50
CA ARG A 714 19.17 -19.71 4.51
C ARG A 714 20.09 -20.92 4.62
N ALA A 715 19.91 -21.72 5.66
CA ALA A 715 20.73 -22.92 5.89
C ALA A 715 19.83 -24.15 6.04
N GLN A 716 20.22 -25.23 5.35
CA GLN A 716 19.66 -26.57 5.58
C GLN A 716 20.47 -27.22 6.71
N LEU A 717 19.82 -27.62 7.80
CA LEU A 717 20.42 -28.24 8.98
C LEU A 717 19.87 -29.67 9.11
N GLY A 718 20.36 -30.57 8.27
CA GLY A 718 19.78 -31.89 8.12
C GLY A 718 18.40 -31.83 7.51
N ALA A 719 17.35 -32.37 8.15
CA ALA A 719 15.96 -32.22 7.71
C ALA A 719 15.36 -30.84 8.02
N ASN A 720 16.01 -30.02 8.83
CA ASN A 720 15.48 -28.75 9.30
C ASN A 720 16.05 -27.58 8.50
N ARG A 721 15.29 -26.45 8.43
CA ARG A 721 15.71 -25.23 7.73
C ARG A 721 15.78 -24.05 8.71
N LEU A 722 16.89 -23.29 8.62
CA LEU A 722 17.06 -22.01 9.32
C LEU A 722 17.04 -20.87 8.30
N ASN A 723 16.14 -19.91 8.49
CA ASN A 723 16.08 -18.65 7.73
C ASN A 723 16.38 -17.50 8.67
N VAL A 724 17.35 -16.66 8.33
CA VAL A 724 17.64 -15.41 9.03
C VAL A 724 17.61 -14.27 8.03
N ALA A 725 16.77 -13.27 8.26
CA ALA A 725 16.66 -12.07 7.44
C ALA A 725 16.92 -10.83 8.30
N LEU A 726 17.85 -9.99 7.88
CA LEU A 726 18.08 -8.66 8.44
C LEU A 726 17.70 -7.65 7.38
N THR A 727 16.74 -6.78 7.70
CA THR A 727 16.30 -5.67 6.87
C THR A 727 16.63 -4.35 7.54
N GLY A 728 16.91 -3.30 6.77
CA GLY A 728 17.19 -1.99 7.32
C GLY A 728 16.89 -0.86 6.35
N ASN A 729 16.42 0.26 6.89
CA ASN A 729 16.29 1.52 6.17
C ASN A 729 16.86 2.63 7.06
N ILE A 730 17.65 3.51 6.47
CA ILE A 730 18.06 4.78 7.03
C ILE A 730 17.55 5.84 6.06
N ASN A 731 16.82 6.84 6.56
CA ASN A 731 16.10 7.81 5.74
C ASN A 731 16.22 9.21 6.33
N ASP A 732 16.45 10.20 5.47
CA ASP A 732 16.46 11.62 5.82
C ASP A 732 15.59 12.39 4.82
N ILE A 733 14.64 13.16 5.33
CA ILE A 733 13.71 14.00 4.58
C ILE A 733 13.97 15.45 4.91
N SER A 734 14.31 16.26 3.91
CA SER A 734 14.48 17.70 4.04
C SER A 734 13.50 18.47 3.15
N ILE A 735 13.04 19.62 3.65
CA ILE A 735 12.29 20.61 2.91
C ILE A 735 13.30 21.62 2.36
N GLU A 736 13.45 21.66 1.05
CA GLU A 736 14.44 22.52 0.37
C GLU A 736 13.85 23.92 0.11
N LYS A 737 12.51 24.00 -0.08
CA LYS A 737 11.82 25.24 -0.36
C LYS A 737 10.33 25.16 0.00
N ILE A 738 9.79 26.25 0.55
CA ILE A 738 8.35 26.49 0.66
C ILE A 738 7.96 27.48 -0.43
N ASN A 739 7.02 27.07 -1.30
CA ASN A 739 6.53 27.86 -2.43
C ASN A 739 5.21 28.56 -2.05
N ASN A 740 5.24 29.47 -1.08
CA ASN A 740 4.11 30.14 -0.50
C ASN A 740 3.58 31.37 -1.28
N GLY A 741 4.21 31.72 -2.41
CA GLY A 741 3.86 32.92 -3.16
C GLY A 741 4.06 34.20 -2.34
N ASN A 742 2.95 34.92 -2.10
CA ASN A 742 2.93 36.14 -1.26
C ASN A 742 2.33 35.89 0.13
N LEU A 743 1.96 34.64 0.45
CA LEU A 743 1.38 34.27 1.74
C LEU A 743 2.47 34.11 2.78
N ASP A 744 2.10 34.19 4.05
CA ASP A 744 3.04 33.91 5.15
C ASP A 744 3.48 32.45 5.10
N ALA A 745 4.77 32.20 5.14
CA ALA A 745 5.33 30.86 5.02
C ALA A 745 5.03 29.97 6.24
N ASP A 746 5.00 30.59 7.43
CA ASP A 746 4.73 29.91 8.70
C ASP A 746 3.25 29.55 8.87
N VAL A 747 2.35 30.25 8.16
CA VAL A 747 0.93 29.90 8.04
C VAL A 747 0.69 28.97 6.86
N PHE A 748 1.43 29.14 5.75
CA PHE A 748 1.24 28.32 4.55
C PHE A 748 1.62 26.85 4.76
N PHE A 749 2.74 26.62 5.41
CA PHE A 749 3.22 25.29 5.79
C PHE A 749 4.13 25.42 7.01
N GLY A 750 3.52 25.49 8.17
CA GLY A 750 4.13 25.87 9.43
C GLY A 750 5.10 24.84 10.00
N PRO A 751 5.76 25.16 11.12
CA PRO A 751 6.71 24.26 11.77
C PRO A 751 6.11 22.89 12.09
N ARG A 752 4.86 22.83 12.55
CA ARG A 752 4.17 21.60 12.90
C ARG A 752 4.01 20.67 11.70
N GLU A 753 3.49 21.17 10.57
CA GLU A 753 3.34 20.42 9.33
C GLU A 753 4.68 19.93 8.79
N GLN A 754 5.74 20.73 8.96
CA GLN A 754 7.10 20.35 8.56
C GLN A 754 7.62 19.14 9.37
N TYR A 755 7.37 19.12 10.69
CA TYR A 755 7.73 17.99 11.54
C TYR A 755 6.89 16.75 11.23
N PHE A 756 5.58 16.91 10.99
CA PHE A 756 4.70 15.82 10.58
C PHE A 756 5.12 15.19 9.23
N LEU A 757 5.52 16.03 8.27
CA LEU A 757 6.05 15.55 6.99
C LEU A 757 7.31 14.69 7.20
N LYS A 758 8.26 15.15 8.01
CA LYS A 758 9.49 14.43 8.34
C LYS A 758 9.23 13.14 9.11
N ALA A 759 8.20 13.13 9.96
CA ALA A 759 7.76 11.97 10.72
C ALA A 759 7.00 10.91 9.89
N SER A 760 6.83 11.11 8.57
CA SER A 760 6.22 10.12 7.65
C SER A 760 6.98 8.79 7.60
N ALA A 761 8.27 8.81 7.94
CA ALA A 761 9.07 7.61 8.17
C ALA A 761 10.05 7.86 9.34
N PRO A 762 10.33 6.86 10.18
CA PRO A 762 11.39 6.99 11.16
C PRO A 762 12.74 7.18 10.47
N PRO A 763 13.65 8.00 11.00
CA PRO A 763 15.01 8.17 10.49
C PRO A 763 15.78 6.85 10.30
N SER A 764 15.46 5.83 11.07
CA SER A 764 15.88 4.46 10.77
C SER A 764 14.91 3.41 11.29
N LYS A 765 14.77 2.32 10.50
CA LYS A 765 14.03 1.12 10.87
C LYS A 765 14.86 -0.11 10.54
N PHE A 766 15.03 -1.03 11.51
CA PHE A 766 15.76 -2.28 11.33
C PHE A 766 14.92 -3.46 11.80
N GLY A 767 14.84 -4.51 10.99
CA GLY A 767 14.14 -5.76 11.29
C GLY A 767 15.09 -6.96 11.28
N LEU A 768 15.05 -7.80 12.30
CA LEU A 768 15.72 -9.10 12.33
C LEU A 768 14.64 -10.19 12.46
N ASN A 769 14.54 -11.05 11.46
CA ASN A 769 13.62 -12.17 11.43
C ASN A 769 14.40 -13.49 11.46
N ILE A 770 14.04 -14.39 12.37
CA ILE A 770 14.63 -15.72 12.53
C ILE A 770 13.50 -16.74 12.43
N GLY A 771 13.59 -17.65 11.46
CA GLY A 771 12.64 -18.75 11.27
C GLY A 771 13.38 -20.07 11.33
N TYR A 772 12.90 -21.00 12.18
CA TYR A 772 13.41 -22.36 12.25
C TYR A 772 12.25 -23.32 11.95
N PHE A 773 12.44 -24.15 10.94
CA PHE A 773 11.42 -25.02 10.36
C PHE A 773 11.87 -26.47 10.48
N THR A 774 10.97 -27.31 10.97
CA THR A 774 11.12 -28.77 11.04
C THR A 774 9.92 -29.40 10.35
N ASP A 775 9.93 -30.72 10.23
CA ASP A 775 8.81 -31.48 9.65
C ASP A 775 7.46 -31.21 10.35
N ARG A 776 7.47 -30.82 11.63
CA ARG A 776 6.26 -30.66 12.44
C ARG A 776 6.14 -29.32 13.15
N PHE A 777 7.24 -28.61 13.38
CA PHE A 777 7.24 -27.37 14.13
C PHE A 777 7.93 -26.27 13.34
N ASP A 778 7.26 -25.12 13.27
CA ASP A 778 7.86 -23.89 12.80
C ASP A 778 7.90 -22.90 13.97
N VAL A 779 9.07 -22.32 14.21
CA VAL A 779 9.25 -21.27 15.21
C VAL A 779 9.74 -20.02 14.50
N SER A 780 9.10 -18.89 14.76
CA SER A 780 9.51 -17.59 14.24
C SER A 780 9.68 -16.59 15.36
N LEU A 781 10.76 -15.82 15.28
CA LEU A 781 11.08 -14.73 16.17
C LEU A 781 11.48 -13.52 15.32
N ALA A 782 10.85 -12.38 15.58
CA ALA A 782 11.14 -11.14 14.87
C ALA A 782 11.37 -10.00 15.85
N PHE A 783 12.36 -9.15 15.53
CA PHE A 783 12.67 -7.93 16.25
C PHE A 783 12.61 -6.77 15.27
N THR A 784 11.84 -5.73 15.59
CA THR A 784 11.80 -4.51 14.78
C THR A 784 12.16 -3.31 15.67
N ARG A 785 13.26 -2.64 15.32
CA ARG A 785 13.70 -1.41 15.97
C ARG A 785 13.27 -0.22 15.14
N PHE A 786 12.56 0.71 15.76
CA PHE A 786 12.28 2.04 15.24
C PHE A 786 13.19 3.04 15.93
N SER A 787 13.77 4.00 15.18
CA SER A 787 14.49 5.12 15.78
C SER A 787 13.54 6.12 16.42
N GLU A 788 14.11 7.08 17.12
CA GLU A 788 13.43 8.26 17.62
C GLU A 788 12.72 9.02 16.51
N ILE A 789 11.53 9.55 16.83
CA ILE A 789 10.75 10.47 15.99
C ILE A 789 10.31 11.65 16.85
N THR A 790 10.37 12.86 16.28
CA THR A 790 9.86 14.08 16.91
C THR A 790 8.73 14.66 16.05
N VAL A 791 7.62 15.00 16.68
CA VAL A 791 6.54 15.84 16.13
C VAL A 791 6.40 17.11 16.98
N LEU A 792 5.57 18.05 16.57
CA LEU A 792 5.20 19.21 17.36
C LEU A 792 3.70 19.17 17.66
N ASP A 793 3.35 19.50 18.90
CA ASP A 793 1.96 19.71 19.32
C ASP A 793 1.46 21.12 18.97
N TRP A 794 0.23 21.44 19.42
CA TRP A 794 -0.44 22.71 19.16
C TRP A 794 0.15 23.89 19.94
N GLN A 795 0.96 23.68 20.98
CA GLN A 795 1.62 24.75 21.76
C GLN A 795 2.52 25.63 20.88
N ILE A 796 2.99 25.12 19.74
CA ILE A 796 3.79 25.89 18.78
C ILE A 796 3.08 27.14 18.26
N TYR A 797 1.75 27.20 18.33
CA TYR A 797 0.93 28.34 17.89
C TYR A 797 0.58 29.30 19.00
N GLU A 798 0.97 29.02 20.27
CA GLU A 798 0.78 29.94 21.40
C GLU A 798 1.75 31.12 21.31
N ASP A 799 1.53 32.17 22.14
CA ASP A 799 2.39 33.35 22.11
C ASP A 799 3.79 33.06 22.64
N ASP A 800 4.82 33.54 21.96
CA ASP A 800 6.23 33.41 22.36
C ASP A 800 6.50 34.00 23.78
N ALA A 801 5.75 35.01 24.17
CA ALA A 801 5.89 35.67 25.46
C ALA A 801 5.54 34.74 26.62
N ASP A 802 4.58 33.83 26.45
CA ASP A 802 4.15 32.89 27.48
C ASP A 802 5.25 31.88 27.83
N TYR A 803 6.17 31.63 26.89
CA TYR A 803 7.33 30.74 27.04
C TYR A 803 8.66 31.47 27.24
N GLY A 804 8.66 32.79 27.24
CA GLY A 804 9.93 33.57 27.30
C GLY A 804 10.73 33.50 25.99
N GLY A 805 10.06 33.25 24.86
CA GLY A 805 10.60 33.34 23.51
C GLY A 805 10.44 32.06 22.69
N TYR A 806 10.52 32.20 21.35
CA TYR A 806 10.25 31.15 20.36
C TYR A 806 11.03 29.84 20.62
N GLN A 807 12.33 29.91 20.99
CA GLN A 807 13.12 28.68 21.21
C GLN A 807 12.65 27.87 22.40
N ASN A 808 12.16 28.51 23.45
CA ASN A 808 11.58 27.82 24.59
C ASN A 808 10.23 27.20 24.23
N LYS A 809 9.39 27.95 23.51
CA LYS A 809 8.13 27.45 22.97
C LYS A 809 8.34 26.25 22.05
N LEU A 810 9.27 26.34 21.09
CA LEU A 810 9.63 25.23 20.23
C LEU A 810 10.07 23.99 21.00
N ASN A 811 10.82 24.16 22.10
CA ASN A 811 11.25 23.04 22.94
C ASN A 811 10.09 22.45 23.76
N ALA A 812 9.17 23.28 24.25
CA ALA A 812 7.98 22.83 24.96
C ALA A 812 6.99 22.08 24.03
N SER A 813 6.92 22.49 22.77
CA SER A 813 6.02 21.86 21.76
C SER A 813 6.55 20.55 21.18
N LYS A 814 7.71 20.04 21.62
CA LYS A 814 8.30 18.81 21.07
C LYS A 814 7.81 17.56 21.78
N ASP A 815 7.06 16.78 21.06
CA ASP A 815 6.76 15.39 21.39
C ASP A 815 7.86 14.48 20.88
N VAL A 816 8.72 14.01 21.76
CA VAL A 816 9.85 13.13 21.41
C VAL A 816 9.51 11.69 21.74
N TYR A 817 9.33 10.87 20.69
CA TYR A 817 9.12 9.44 20.79
C TYR A 817 10.45 8.70 20.69
N GLU A 818 10.95 8.20 21.79
CA GLU A 818 12.24 7.52 21.88
C GLU A 818 12.30 6.25 21.02
N ALA A 819 13.51 5.80 20.71
CA ALA A 819 13.71 4.58 19.97
C ALA A 819 13.14 3.36 20.72
N GLY A 820 12.37 2.53 20.01
CA GLY A 820 11.73 1.34 20.56
C GLY A 820 12.06 0.06 19.78
N VAL A 821 12.00 -1.09 20.48
CA VAL A 821 12.13 -2.41 19.87
C VAL A 821 10.89 -3.23 20.14
N VAL A 822 10.20 -3.63 19.07
CA VAL A 822 9.05 -4.55 19.10
C VAL A 822 9.53 -5.97 18.84
N THR A 823 9.02 -6.93 19.62
CA THR A 823 9.34 -8.35 19.46
C THR A 823 8.08 -9.15 19.17
N ASP A 824 8.10 -9.90 18.08
CA ASP A 824 7.03 -10.82 17.69
C ASP A 824 7.53 -12.26 17.77
N MET A 825 6.65 -13.18 18.18
CA MET A 825 6.97 -14.60 18.26
C MET A 825 5.78 -15.45 17.85
N SER A 826 6.02 -16.53 17.12
CA SER A 826 4.99 -17.53 16.85
C SER A 826 5.56 -18.95 16.78
N VAL A 827 4.70 -19.90 17.09
CA VAL A 827 4.98 -21.34 16.97
C VAL A 827 3.82 -21.96 16.21
N SER A 828 4.12 -22.70 15.16
CA SER A 828 3.14 -23.49 14.41
C SER A 828 3.43 -24.98 14.57
N PHE A 829 2.38 -25.76 14.72
CA PHE A 829 2.46 -27.21 14.84
C PHE A 829 1.60 -27.87 13.78
N GLN A 830 2.19 -28.71 12.95
CA GLN A 830 1.50 -29.52 11.97
C GLN A 830 0.91 -30.75 12.62
N VAL A 831 -0.42 -30.72 12.84
CA VAL A 831 -1.18 -31.80 13.51
C VAL A 831 -1.31 -33.01 12.59
N THR A 832 -1.65 -32.75 11.33
CA THR A 832 -1.69 -33.71 10.21
C THR A 832 -1.14 -33.00 8.96
N ASP A 833 -0.98 -33.73 7.85
CA ASP A 833 -0.51 -33.13 6.58
C ASP A 833 -1.43 -31.99 6.09
N GLY A 834 -2.71 -32.00 6.45
CA GLY A 834 -3.69 -31.00 6.06
C GLY A 834 -4.14 -30.04 7.18
N LEU A 835 -3.61 -30.15 8.42
CA LEU A 835 -4.05 -29.32 9.56
C LEU A 835 -2.89 -28.75 10.35
N THR A 836 -2.84 -27.43 10.47
CA THR A 836 -1.82 -26.68 11.22
C THR A 836 -2.47 -25.85 12.32
N LEU A 837 -1.92 -25.90 13.53
CA LEU A 837 -2.25 -25.00 14.64
C LEU A 837 -1.10 -24.03 14.87
N SER A 838 -1.40 -22.74 14.99
CA SER A 838 -0.41 -21.72 15.30
C SER A 838 -0.84 -20.92 16.52
N LEU A 839 0.12 -20.61 17.38
CA LEU A 839 -0.02 -19.68 18.49
C LEU A 839 1.08 -18.64 18.39
N GLY A 840 0.74 -17.38 18.68
CA GLY A 840 1.75 -16.34 18.64
C GLY A 840 1.31 -15.04 19.29
N GLY A 841 2.23 -14.10 19.29
CA GLY A 841 1.98 -12.75 19.73
C GLY A 841 2.86 -11.75 18.98
N ASN A 842 2.27 -10.62 18.69
CA ASN A 842 2.96 -9.44 18.20
C ASN A 842 3.22 -8.50 19.38
N ASN A 843 4.36 -7.84 19.39
CA ASN A 843 4.75 -6.94 20.50
C ASN A 843 4.59 -7.62 21.87
N ILE A 844 5.14 -8.84 22.01
CA ILE A 844 4.91 -9.69 23.20
C ILE A 844 5.39 -9.05 24.51
N PHE A 845 6.29 -8.07 24.44
CA PHE A 845 6.76 -7.31 25.59
C PHE A 845 5.94 -6.06 25.90
N ASN A 846 4.85 -5.85 25.17
CA ASN A 846 3.89 -4.75 25.37
C ASN A 846 4.53 -3.36 25.32
N VAL A 847 5.38 -3.12 24.34
CA VAL A 847 6.06 -1.84 24.12
C VAL A 847 5.07 -0.84 23.53
N TYR A 848 5.02 0.34 24.07
CA TYR A 848 4.25 1.50 23.58
C TYR A 848 5.21 2.60 23.11
N PRO A 849 4.75 3.56 22.30
CA PRO A 849 5.48 4.82 22.08
C PRO A 849 5.78 5.53 23.40
N SER A 850 6.70 6.49 23.38
CA SER A 850 6.99 7.31 24.59
C SER A 850 5.74 8.05 25.03
N GLN A 851 5.59 8.14 26.36
CA GLN A 851 4.55 8.97 26.97
C GLN A 851 4.89 10.44 26.74
N GLN A 852 3.91 11.23 26.39
CA GLN A 852 4.01 12.68 26.30
C GLN A 852 3.55 13.33 27.60
N ASP A 853 3.93 14.56 27.84
CA ASP A 853 3.62 15.33 29.04
C ASP A 853 2.28 16.04 28.96
N ASP A 854 1.77 16.28 27.73
CA ASP A 854 0.43 16.75 27.41
C ASP A 854 -0.28 15.81 26.43
N TRP A 855 -1.37 16.24 25.80
CA TRP A 855 -2.01 15.45 24.76
C TRP A 855 -1.30 15.58 23.41
N THR A 856 -1.30 14.51 22.66
CA THR A 856 -0.84 14.50 21.28
C THR A 856 -1.82 15.21 20.34
N ASP A 857 -1.42 15.40 19.09
CA ASP A 857 -2.26 15.99 18.04
C ASP A 857 -3.64 15.34 17.90
N SER A 858 -3.72 14.03 18.07
CA SER A 858 -4.97 13.26 18.02
C SER A 858 -5.74 13.22 19.36
N GLY A 859 -5.24 13.84 20.40
CA GLY A 859 -5.81 13.83 21.76
C GLY A 859 -5.56 12.53 22.51
N GLY A 860 -4.68 11.67 22.04
CA GLY A 860 -4.28 10.44 22.71
C GLY A 860 -3.13 10.66 23.69
N TYR A 861 -2.92 9.68 24.57
CA TYR A 861 -1.76 9.63 25.47
C TYR A 861 -0.45 9.32 24.71
N TRP A 862 -0.58 8.63 23.60
CA TRP A 862 0.48 8.35 22.63
C TRP A 862 0.00 8.74 21.24
N ASP A 863 0.90 9.14 20.38
CA ASP A 863 0.61 9.17 18.95
C ASP A 863 1.18 7.92 18.25
N SER A 864 0.51 7.49 17.19
CA SER A 864 0.91 6.31 16.42
C SER A 864 1.96 6.66 15.37
N VAL A 865 3.20 6.91 15.82
CA VAL A 865 4.31 7.35 14.95
C VAL A 865 5.26 6.23 14.53
N GLN A 866 5.36 5.16 15.34
CA GLN A 866 6.32 4.07 15.17
C GLN A 866 5.60 2.72 15.09
N MET A 867 5.39 2.07 16.26
CA MET A 867 4.81 0.71 16.35
C MET A 867 3.28 0.69 16.50
N GLY A 868 2.62 1.85 16.57
CA GLY A 868 1.21 1.94 16.91
C GLY A 868 0.96 1.89 18.41
N VAL A 869 -0.30 2.10 18.81
CA VAL A 869 -0.72 2.26 20.22
C VAL A 869 -1.41 1.02 20.78
N GLY A 870 -1.55 -0.06 20.00
CA GLY A 870 -2.29 -1.27 20.40
C GLY A 870 -1.64 -2.06 21.55
N GLY A 871 -0.29 -2.05 21.65
CA GLY A 871 0.44 -2.88 22.62
C GLY A 871 0.54 -4.35 22.21
N ALA A 872 0.58 -5.26 23.17
CA ALA A 872 0.75 -6.69 22.92
C ALA A 872 -0.54 -7.31 22.35
N TYR A 873 -0.42 -8.00 21.21
CA TYR A 873 -1.52 -8.75 20.56
C TYR A 873 -1.20 -10.24 20.55
N PHE A 874 -2.12 -11.06 21.03
CA PHE A 874 -1.99 -12.52 21.06
C PHE A 874 -3.03 -13.17 20.15
N PHE A 875 -2.62 -14.24 19.45
CA PHE A 875 -3.50 -14.94 18.52
C PHE A 875 -3.33 -16.45 18.52
N GLY A 876 -4.42 -17.13 18.16
CA GLY A 876 -4.45 -18.53 17.78
C GLY A 876 -5.00 -18.69 16.38
N ARG A 877 -4.43 -19.60 15.58
CA ARG A 877 -4.84 -19.87 14.19
C ARG A 877 -4.96 -21.36 13.94
N ILE A 878 -6.00 -21.73 13.24
CA ILE A 878 -6.20 -23.04 12.64
C ILE A 878 -6.08 -22.87 11.13
N GLY A 879 -5.07 -23.47 10.53
CA GLY A 879 -4.89 -23.54 9.07
C GLY A 879 -5.23 -24.93 8.56
N PHE A 880 -5.84 -25.03 7.39
CA PHE A 880 -6.15 -26.30 6.75
C PHE A 880 -5.87 -26.24 5.24
N THR A 881 -5.48 -27.42 4.69
CA THR A 881 -5.29 -27.66 3.26
C THR A 881 -5.72 -29.08 2.93
N PHE A 882 -6.64 -29.26 2.00
CA PHE A 882 -7.21 -30.54 1.62
C PHE A 882 -7.22 -30.73 0.11
#